data_8298ec14448b369a80f236eb884728bb
#
_entry.id   8298ec14448b369a80f236eb884728bb
#
_cell.length_a   1.000
_cell.length_b   1.000
_cell.length_c   1.000
_cell.angle_alpha   90.00
_cell.angle_beta   90.00
_cell.angle_gamma   90.00
#
_symmetry.space_group_name_H-M   'P 1'
#
loop_
_entity.id
_entity.type
_entity.pdbx_description
1 polymer ?
#
loop_
_entity_poly.entity_id
_entity_poly.type
_entity_poly.pdbx_seq_one_letter_code
_entity_poly.pdbx_strand_id
1 'polypeptide(L)'
;RTPDVTLARDSGGDRLRYALHVACEPAAAQAAAPREPQAGAGAVPVQAVQPVPAPVAAPVGPGTLLPGALRRTGVAADGEPLGVARYRIEWRDAPWRPAGRSTPFIAPRCVIVTDLPEALAAQADPGPGCVVLSTRPFAASRPGWHWIERIDETVLAGLPDDIGHVRVLTSLDAGTLAPGAAAPAAPARLALHDLAFLAIKHCHAALKRDGSFVVLLLDALAGEAPHPDAGLYTGLVKALAIEMPEARPVAVLTDARSLPDALRDAERESGAQHWLPVVALGGGRRRTPRVIEDAGELRADERLALGPDAVVVAVGGARGITGELMKTLAAHVRPTLYLIGSSALDEVDADLLAMDDEAFAKSRPDYIRQQKARHPEQPLPAIIRAFERRADARTACMNIEAMRAFSGAHRVTYLRADVLDPDSLRTAVDTILAREPRVDLLVNAAGLNRSASVLVKSLDDFVAVRDIKVRGYWNLRDAFGARQPRLWCNFGSFIGLTGQAGETDYASGNDFLNTQASYHRAALGHDEFTIGWTLWRSVGLGSNPVTRAFLEKSGLFTSMRTAEGQHHFMRELGLGERAAMSVHLGEAERRAIETHLPGYFDLDEAEAVPRVATPRDPDFYLGRELARTDDSVTFERVFDLERDAYLRHHVVNGFPTLPGTFVPEVAAEAALRLVPGLKVVGFADAAFLHFLRVYDAKRPSVKRIHARIAARDGDAVLVHVRISGDVLAPGGQVLVRDKPHFEITVRLAAAYAPAPVWNEPPGGTFVPVADPYHFDAAPVRLTGMFVSTTDTGMSETGKQARFRLNVPDGDPVFSRFVVPSILLDGLARVAALDHVAGDYIPLAAPMSIGRIDLYEAGNDCELAARHASIALRVTPRAFALEGPASSGNRFVAVRPDGRILMQMRDVTGIVTGYVHRVTGAFATRGEIDARLAAHAASEQVSA
;
A
#
# COMPACT_ATOMS: atom_id res chain seq x y z
N ARG A 1 -11.12 4.63 28.78
CA ARG A 1 -12.34 5.47 28.76
C ARG A 1 -13.24 4.96 27.64
N THR A 2 -14.53 4.80 27.91
CA THR A 2 -15.55 4.46 26.94
C THR A 2 -15.66 5.59 25.92
N PRO A 3 -15.78 5.32 24.63
CA PRO A 3 -16.06 6.37 23.64
C PRO A 3 -17.44 6.94 23.92
N ASP A 4 -17.53 8.25 24.08
CA ASP A 4 -18.79 8.97 24.20
C ASP A 4 -19.48 8.96 22.82
N VAL A 5 -20.62 8.33 22.77
CA VAL A 5 -21.50 8.36 21.60
C VAL A 5 -22.59 9.39 21.88
N THR A 6 -22.50 10.53 21.25
CA THR A 6 -23.55 11.55 21.35
C THR A 6 -24.51 11.37 20.19
N LEU A 7 -25.79 11.10 20.49
CA LEU A 7 -26.88 11.08 19.53
C LEU A 7 -27.52 12.47 19.51
N ALA A 8 -27.32 13.23 18.45
CA ALA A 8 -28.04 14.47 18.21
C ALA A 8 -29.16 14.22 17.18
N ARG A 9 -30.38 14.59 17.53
CA ARG A 9 -31.52 14.58 16.62
C ARG A 9 -31.69 16.00 16.07
N ASP A 10 -31.66 16.13 14.77
CA ASP A 10 -31.93 17.40 14.11
C ASP A 10 -33.44 17.63 14.03
N SER A 11 -33.88 18.84 14.28
CA SER A 11 -35.31 19.20 14.41
C SER A 11 -36.07 19.27 13.08
N GLY A 12 -35.52 18.73 12.03
CA GLY A 12 -36.11 18.69 10.69
C GLY A 12 -36.04 17.30 10.07
N GLY A 13 -36.74 16.32 10.64
CA GLY A 13 -37.14 15.04 10.00
C GLY A 13 -36.00 14.14 9.39
N ASP A 14 -35.87 12.95 9.95
CA ASP A 14 -35.32 11.73 9.32
C ASP A 14 -33.83 11.59 8.93
N ARG A 15 -32.88 12.21 9.67
CA ARG A 15 -31.47 11.79 9.51
C ARG A 15 -30.75 11.68 10.86
N LEU A 16 -30.30 10.47 11.19
CA LEU A 16 -29.41 10.18 12.31
C LEU A 16 -27.96 10.44 11.86
N ARG A 17 -27.26 11.33 12.58
CA ARG A 17 -25.80 11.53 12.45
C ARG A 17 -25.08 10.87 13.61
N TYR A 18 -24.02 10.12 13.34
CA TYR A 18 -23.14 9.52 14.33
C TYR A 18 -21.80 10.24 14.34
N ALA A 19 -21.40 10.73 15.50
CA ALA A 19 -20.02 11.20 15.71
C ALA A 19 -19.32 10.26 16.71
N LEU A 20 -18.18 9.68 16.31
CA LEU A 20 -17.35 8.83 17.15
C LEU A 20 -16.09 9.61 17.55
N HIS A 21 -15.94 9.97 18.81
CA HIS A 21 -14.70 10.52 19.35
C HIS A 21 -13.94 9.41 20.10
N VAL A 22 -12.76 9.05 19.61
CA VAL A 22 -11.85 8.09 20.26
C VAL A 22 -10.68 8.88 20.84
N ALA A 23 -10.64 9.04 22.15
CA ALA A 23 -9.46 9.55 22.86
C ALA A 23 -8.64 8.37 23.38
N CYS A 24 -7.43 8.18 22.86
CA CYS A 24 -6.47 7.21 23.40
C CYS A 24 -5.56 7.88 24.43
N GLU A 25 -5.64 7.45 25.68
CA GLU A 25 -4.58 7.68 26.67
C GLU A 25 -3.77 6.38 26.85
N PRO A 26 -2.45 6.43 26.96
CA PRO A 26 -1.63 5.23 27.14
C PRO A 26 -1.83 4.64 28.54
N ALA A 27 -2.06 3.34 28.61
CA ALA A 27 -2.11 2.58 29.85
C ALA A 27 -0.68 2.43 30.41
N ALA A 28 -0.46 2.86 31.63
CA ALA A 28 0.78 2.65 32.36
C ALA A 28 0.97 1.15 32.67
N ALA A 29 2.05 0.57 32.16
CA ALA A 29 2.47 -0.78 32.48
C ALA A 29 3.09 -0.81 33.90
N GLN A 30 2.54 -1.63 34.77
CA GLN A 30 3.18 -1.96 36.05
C GLN A 30 4.32 -2.92 35.80
N ALA A 31 5.55 -2.48 36.12
CA ALA A 31 6.76 -3.28 36.02
C ALA A 31 6.79 -4.32 37.14
N ALA A 32 6.94 -5.59 36.75
CA ALA A 32 7.34 -6.67 37.65
C ALA A 32 8.87 -6.69 37.78
N ALA A 33 9.37 -6.72 39.03
CA ALA A 33 10.79 -6.70 39.37
C ALA A 33 11.54 -7.95 38.86
N PRO A 34 12.81 -7.82 38.43
CA PRO A 34 13.59 -8.95 37.95
C PRO A 34 14.13 -9.81 39.11
N ARG A 35 14.08 -11.12 38.94
CA ARG A 35 14.80 -12.08 39.81
C ARG A 35 16.21 -12.26 39.24
N GLU A 36 17.20 -12.12 40.13
CA GLU A 36 18.60 -12.36 39.84
C GLU A 36 18.88 -13.86 39.55
N PRO A 37 19.79 -14.17 38.62
CA PRO A 37 20.24 -15.53 38.42
C PRO A 37 21.43 -15.83 39.34
N GLN A 38 21.34 -16.91 40.10
CA GLN A 38 22.44 -17.49 40.86
C GLN A 38 23.47 -18.12 39.93
N ALA A 39 24.72 -17.78 40.13
CA ALA A 39 25.88 -18.36 39.45
C ALA A 39 26.22 -19.74 40.05
N GLY A 40 26.48 -20.70 39.19
CA GLY A 40 26.95 -22.04 39.58
C GLY A 40 27.61 -22.79 38.44
N ALA A 41 28.91 -22.63 38.36
CA ALA A 41 30.04 -23.52 38.05
C ALA A 41 29.83 -24.75 37.15
N GLY A 42 30.76 -24.91 36.23
CA GLY A 42 31.22 -26.21 35.74
C GLY A 42 31.28 -26.40 34.26
N ALA A 43 32.37 -25.98 33.61
CA ALA A 43 32.67 -26.35 32.23
C ALA A 43 33.07 -27.80 32.14
N VAL A 44 32.36 -28.62 31.36
CA VAL A 44 32.74 -29.96 30.93
C VAL A 44 33.17 -29.86 29.45
N PRO A 45 34.30 -30.47 29.04
CA PRO A 45 34.76 -30.39 27.66
C PRO A 45 33.87 -31.21 26.73
N VAL A 46 33.44 -30.57 25.66
CA VAL A 46 32.66 -31.16 24.57
C VAL A 46 33.57 -32.11 23.76
N GLN A 47 33.36 -33.41 23.86
CA GLN A 47 33.92 -34.37 22.90
C GLN A 47 33.22 -34.20 21.56
N ALA A 48 34.01 -34.15 20.48
CA ALA A 48 33.54 -34.14 19.12
C ALA A 48 32.67 -35.38 18.82
N VAL A 49 31.40 -35.15 18.58
CA VAL A 49 30.46 -36.19 18.14
C VAL A 49 30.70 -36.45 16.67
N GLN A 50 31.04 -37.70 16.34
CA GLN A 50 31.11 -38.19 14.96
C GLN A 50 29.72 -38.07 14.29
N PRO A 51 29.65 -37.77 12.97
CA PRO A 51 28.36 -37.69 12.28
C PRO A 51 27.69 -39.09 12.31
N VAL A 52 26.49 -39.11 12.87
CA VAL A 52 25.61 -40.27 12.80
C VAL A 52 25.14 -40.43 11.36
N PRO A 53 25.27 -41.59 10.71
CA PRO A 53 24.73 -41.80 9.38
C PRO A 53 23.23 -41.58 9.37
N ALA A 54 22.72 -40.88 8.35
CA ALA A 54 21.30 -40.63 8.18
C ALA A 54 20.50 -41.92 8.30
N PRO A 55 19.42 -41.95 9.08
CA PRO A 55 18.59 -43.15 9.20
C PRO A 55 18.03 -43.53 7.84
N VAL A 56 18.28 -44.75 7.38
CA VAL A 56 17.66 -45.32 6.19
C VAL A 56 16.15 -45.27 6.37
N ALA A 57 15.48 -44.43 5.55
CA ALA A 57 14.04 -44.27 5.60
C ALA A 57 13.36 -45.65 5.44
N ALA A 58 12.49 -46.00 6.37
CA ALA A 58 11.66 -47.20 6.24
C ALA A 58 10.84 -47.14 4.95
N PRO A 59 10.62 -48.27 4.26
CA PRO A 59 9.91 -48.27 3.00
C PRO A 59 8.51 -47.67 3.19
N VAL A 60 8.24 -46.62 2.43
CA VAL A 60 6.93 -45.95 2.39
C VAL A 60 5.98 -46.88 1.66
N GLY A 61 4.84 -47.21 2.28
CA GLY A 61 3.77 -47.97 1.62
C GLY A 61 3.30 -47.27 0.32
N PRO A 62 2.60 -48.00 -0.56
CA PRO A 62 2.16 -47.41 -1.83
C PRO A 62 1.28 -46.20 -1.59
N GLY A 63 1.62 -45.05 -2.22
CA GLY A 63 0.87 -43.81 -2.13
C GLY A 63 -0.57 -43.96 -2.63
N THR A 64 -1.46 -43.10 -2.19
CA THR A 64 -2.85 -43.08 -2.61
C THR A 64 -2.94 -42.59 -4.07
N LEU A 65 -3.76 -43.26 -4.90
CA LEU A 65 -3.99 -42.87 -6.26
C LEU A 65 -4.70 -41.48 -6.28
N LEU A 66 -4.20 -40.56 -7.09
CA LEU A 66 -4.81 -39.24 -7.24
C LEU A 66 -6.19 -39.40 -7.92
N PRO A 67 -7.28 -38.83 -7.38
CA PRO A 67 -8.59 -38.89 -7.99
C PRO A 67 -8.60 -38.37 -9.44
N GLY A 68 -9.34 -39.04 -10.33
CA GLY A 68 -9.35 -38.71 -11.75
C GLY A 68 -9.74 -37.26 -12.06
N ALA A 69 -10.64 -36.68 -11.29
CA ALA A 69 -11.01 -35.26 -11.39
C ALA A 69 -9.81 -34.31 -11.13
N LEU A 70 -8.89 -34.69 -10.24
CA LEU A 70 -7.72 -33.90 -9.88
C LEU A 70 -6.51 -34.11 -10.84
N ARG A 71 -6.59 -35.07 -11.77
CA ARG A 71 -5.54 -35.32 -12.77
C ARG A 71 -5.68 -34.39 -13.96
N ARG A 72 -6.88 -33.81 -14.17
CA ARG A 72 -7.13 -32.90 -15.30
C ARG A 72 -6.38 -31.59 -15.12
N THR A 73 -5.83 -31.09 -16.21
CA THR A 73 -5.27 -29.73 -16.27
C THR A 73 -6.36 -28.75 -16.68
N GLY A 74 -6.35 -27.56 -16.13
CA GLY A 74 -7.25 -26.48 -16.51
C GLY A 74 -8.67 -26.53 -15.92
N VAL A 75 -9.03 -27.60 -15.18
CA VAL A 75 -10.40 -27.77 -14.60
C VAL A 75 -10.29 -28.31 -13.18
N ALA A 76 -11.00 -27.70 -12.23
CA ALA A 76 -11.07 -28.17 -10.85
C ALA A 76 -11.97 -29.41 -10.67
N ALA A 77 -12.01 -29.98 -9.47
CA ALA A 77 -12.80 -31.18 -9.17
C ALA A 77 -14.31 -30.97 -9.34
N ASP A 78 -14.81 -29.74 -9.22
CA ASP A 78 -16.22 -29.33 -9.43
C ASP A 78 -16.60 -29.22 -10.92
N GLY A 79 -15.65 -29.41 -11.83
CA GLY A 79 -15.88 -29.35 -13.28
C GLY A 79 -15.73 -27.95 -13.87
N GLU A 80 -15.48 -26.93 -13.04
CA GLU A 80 -15.32 -25.55 -13.48
C GLU A 80 -13.88 -25.24 -13.90
N PRO A 81 -13.64 -24.37 -14.88
CA PRO A 81 -12.32 -23.94 -15.28
C PRO A 81 -11.54 -23.35 -14.09
N LEU A 82 -10.21 -23.55 -14.09
CA LEU A 82 -9.31 -22.90 -13.15
C LEU A 82 -9.18 -21.41 -13.51
N GLY A 83 -9.47 -20.53 -12.56
CA GLY A 83 -9.22 -19.08 -12.67
C GLY A 83 -7.80 -18.67 -12.27
N VAL A 84 -7.05 -19.62 -11.69
CA VAL A 84 -5.69 -19.43 -11.19
C VAL A 84 -4.76 -20.50 -11.77
N ALA A 85 -3.64 -20.08 -12.35
CA ALA A 85 -2.62 -20.98 -12.85
C ALA A 85 -1.49 -21.18 -11.84
N ARG A 86 -0.80 -22.30 -11.93
CA ARG A 86 0.41 -22.58 -11.18
C ARG A 86 1.64 -22.05 -11.90
N TYR A 87 2.53 -21.44 -11.16
CA TYR A 87 3.85 -20.99 -11.62
C TYR A 87 4.91 -21.52 -10.67
N ARG A 88 6.11 -21.83 -11.19
CA ARG A 88 7.30 -22.10 -10.41
C ARG A 88 8.24 -20.90 -10.44
N ILE A 89 9.06 -20.75 -9.42
CA ILE A 89 10.03 -19.70 -9.32
C ILE A 89 11.43 -20.28 -9.49
N GLU A 90 12.17 -19.70 -10.43
CA GLU A 90 13.56 -20.08 -10.69
C GLU A 90 14.48 -18.87 -10.68
N TRP A 91 15.70 -19.05 -10.18
CA TRP A 91 16.77 -18.06 -10.31
C TRP A 91 17.39 -18.15 -11.69
N ARG A 92 17.20 -17.13 -12.51
CA ARG A 92 17.69 -17.09 -13.90
C ARG A 92 18.67 -15.94 -14.10
N ASP A 93 19.57 -16.09 -15.07
CA ASP A 93 20.49 -15.05 -15.46
C ASP A 93 19.74 -13.79 -15.89
N ALA A 94 20.24 -12.64 -15.44
CA ALA A 94 19.70 -11.33 -15.75
C ALA A 94 20.83 -10.42 -16.24
N PRO A 95 20.83 -9.95 -17.48
CA PRO A 95 21.88 -9.06 -17.97
C PRO A 95 21.89 -7.76 -17.19
N TRP A 96 23.11 -7.26 -16.87
CA TRP A 96 23.26 -5.96 -16.28
C TRP A 96 23.09 -4.87 -17.34
N ARG A 97 22.30 -3.83 -17.03
CA ARG A 97 22.05 -2.71 -17.92
C ARG A 97 22.20 -1.40 -17.18
N PRO A 98 22.90 -0.39 -17.73
CA PRO A 98 23.10 0.89 -17.07
C PRO A 98 21.80 1.72 -17.05
N ALA A 99 21.51 2.37 -15.90
CA ALA A 99 20.39 3.30 -15.76
C ALA A 99 20.79 4.79 -15.93
N GLY A 100 22.06 5.07 -16.20
CA GLY A 100 22.58 6.43 -16.37
C GLY A 100 22.77 7.25 -15.08
N ARG A 101 22.28 6.79 -13.95
CA ARG A 101 22.51 7.38 -12.61
C ARG A 101 22.92 6.27 -11.64
N SER A 102 24.06 6.47 -10.97
CA SER A 102 24.53 5.61 -9.88
C SER A 102 24.48 6.42 -8.59
N THR A 103 23.98 5.81 -7.51
CA THR A 103 24.10 6.38 -6.16
C THR A 103 25.08 5.52 -5.38
N PRO A 104 26.17 6.07 -4.84
CA PRO A 104 27.11 5.31 -4.03
C PRO A 104 26.40 4.63 -2.86
N PHE A 105 26.92 3.48 -2.42
CA PHE A 105 26.37 2.85 -1.21
C PHE A 105 26.49 3.79 -0.02
N ILE A 106 27.67 4.39 0.17
CA ILE A 106 27.89 5.45 1.16
C ILE A 106 27.65 6.79 0.46
N ALA A 107 26.47 7.37 0.66
CA ALA A 107 26.03 8.64 0.06
C ALA A 107 25.94 9.75 1.13
N PRO A 108 26.02 11.02 0.76
CA PRO A 108 25.67 12.12 1.67
C PRO A 108 24.21 11.97 2.16
N ARG A 109 23.91 12.38 3.39
CA ARG A 109 22.58 12.27 4.02
C ARG A 109 22.04 10.83 4.00
N CYS A 110 22.89 9.90 4.39
CA CYS A 110 22.60 8.47 4.40
C CYS A 110 22.47 7.95 5.84
N VAL A 111 21.54 7.05 6.09
CA VAL A 111 21.56 6.20 7.28
C VAL A 111 21.96 4.79 6.89
N ILE A 112 22.95 4.23 7.57
CA ILE A 112 23.42 2.85 7.39
C ILE A 112 23.04 2.04 8.62
N VAL A 113 22.16 1.07 8.44
CA VAL A 113 21.72 0.11 9.46
C VAL A 113 22.57 -1.15 9.31
N THR A 114 23.33 -1.53 10.33
CA THR A 114 24.30 -2.62 10.21
C THR A 114 24.54 -3.39 11.51
N ASP A 115 24.98 -4.63 11.40
CA ASP A 115 25.56 -5.44 12.47
C ASP A 115 27.08 -5.66 12.24
N LEU A 116 27.69 -4.93 11.30
CA LEU A 116 29.09 -5.01 10.93
C LEU A 116 29.83 -3.67 11.17
N PRO A 117 29.69 -3.04 12.36
CA PRO A 117 30.23 -1.69 12.57
C PRO A 117 31.75 -1.63 12.43
N GLU A 118 32.49 -2.63 12.94
CA GLU A 118 33.96 -2.65 12.89
C GLU A 118 34.48 -2.83 11.44
N ALA A 119 33.81 -3.69 10.64
CA ALA A 119 34.15 -3.90 9.25
C ALA A 119 33.89 -2.62 8.43
N LEU A 120 32.80 -1.95 8.68
CA LEU A 120 32.48 -0.67 8.03
C LEU A 120 33.47 0.41 8.42
N ALA A 121 33.82 0.50 9.71
CA ALA A 121 34.80 1.46 10.25
C ALA A 121 36.20 1.29 9.69
N ALA A 122 36.59 0.07 9.36
CA ALA A 122 37.90 -0.23 8.77
C ALA A 122 38.01 0.13 7.27
N GLN A 123 36.86 0.20 6.57
CA GLN A 123 36.82 0.40 5.11
C GLN A 123 36.55 1.84 4.69
N ALA A 124 35.73 2.56 5.42
CA ALA A 124 35.33 3.91 5.04
C ALA A 124 35.01 4.76 6.27
N ASP A 125 35.41 6.03 6.21
CA ASP A 125 34.74 7.06 7.01
C ASP A 125 33.53 7.54 6.19
N PRO A 126 32.28 7.29 6.64
CA PRO A 126 31.10 7.71 5.90
C PRO A 126 30.98 9.23 5.67
N GLY A 127 31.83 10.00 6.35
CA GLY A 127 31.86 11.46 6.21
C GLY A 127 30.73 12.19 6.95
N PRO A 128 30.79 13.52 6.97
CA PRO A 128 29.76 14.32 7.64
C PRO A 128 28.40 14.19 6.95
N GLY A 129 27.36 14.05 7.76
CA GLY A 129 25.96 13.89 7.28
C GLY A 129 25.54 12.45 6.98
N CYS A 130 26.40 11.47 7.24
CA CYS A 130 26.03 10.06 7.27
C CYS A 130 25.86 9.58 8.71
N VAL A 131 24.80 8.83 8.98
CA VAL A 131 24.50 8.24 10.30
C VAL A 131 24.66 6.73 10.20
N VAL A 132 25.35 6.12 11.17
CA VAL A 132 25.48 4.66 11.29
C VAL A 132 24.73 4.19 12.52
N LEU A 133 23.77 3.31 12.32
CA LEU A 133 22.98 2.66 13.36
C LEU A 133 23.40 1.19 13.46
N SER A 134 24.04 0.83 14.53
CA SER A 134 24.52 -0.55 14.72
C SER A 134 23.70 -1.28 15.77
N THR A 135 23.33 -2.53 15.47
CA THR A 135 22.74 -3.45 16.46
C THR A 135 23.79 -4.15 17.32
N ARG A 136 25.07 -3.98 16.99
CA ARG A 136 26.21 -4.49 17.78
C ARG A 136 27.01 -3.37 18.39
N PRO A 137 27.55 -3.53 19.61
CA PRO A 137 28.47 -2.54 20.20
C PRO A 137 29.76 -2.45 19.36
N PHE A 138 30.38 -1.28 19.36
CA PHE A 138 31.67 -1.01 18.71
C PHE A 138 32.59 -0.17 19.63
N ALA A 139 33.89 -0.30 19.46
CA ALA A 139 34.86 0.26 20.42
C ALA A 139 35.12 1.75 20.25
N ALA A 140 34.99 2.32 19.06
CA ALA A 140 35.39 3.68 18.76
C ALA A 140 34.19 4.63 18.81
N SER A 141 34.25 5.65 19.70
CA SER A 141 33.28 6.77 19.61
C SER A 141 33.56 7.59 18.35
N ARG A 142 32.63 7.59 17.41
CA ARG A 142 32.67 8.35 16.15
C ARG A 142 31.45 9.25 16.04
N PRO A 143 31.57 10.49 15.59
CA PRO A 143 30.40 11.34 15.34
C PRO A 143 29.46 10.69 14.34
N GLY A 144 28.15 10.69 14.63
CA GLY A 144 27.12 10.09 13.77
C GLY A 144 27.03 8.56 13.84
N TRP A 145 27.78 7.89 14.71
CA TRP A 145 27.70 6.46 14.93
C TRP A 145 26.96 6.16 16.25
N HIS A 146 25.93 5.33 16.18
CA HIS A 146 25.08 5.00 17.32
C HIS A 146 24.95 3.48 17.47
N TRP A 147 25.25 2.97 18.67
CA TRP A 147 24.89 1.62 19.04
C TRP A 147 23.47 1.62 19.59
N ILE A 148 22.61 0.79 19.01
CA ILE A 148 21.20 0.69 19.37
C ILE A 148 21.02 -0.60 20.16
N GLU A 149 21.03 -0.50 21.48
CA GLU A 149 20.83 -1.64 22.38
C GLU A 149 19.37 -2.08 22.45
N ARG A 150 18.45 -1.10 22.43
CA ARG A 150 17.02 -1.33 22.48
C ARG A 150 16.34 -0.68 21.28
N ILE A 151 15.51 -1.47 20.61
CA ILE A 151 14.78 -1.01 19.41
C ILE A 151 13.31 -0.78 19.80
N ASP A 152 12.87 0.46 19.68
CA ASP A 152 11.48 0.89 19.87
C ASP A 152 11.16 2.08 18.95
N GLU A 153 9.90 2.49 18.89
CA GLU A 153 9.40 3.54 17.98
C GLU A 153 10.09 4.91 18.20
N THR A 154 10.79 5.11 19.28
CA THR A 154 11.43 6.41 19.63
C THR A 154 12.92 6.45 19.32
N VAL A 155 13.51 5.31 18.96
CA VAL A 155 14.98 5.16 18.84
C VAL A 155 15.61 6.12 17.80
N LEU A 156 14.83 6.57 16.82
CA LEU A 156 15.27 7.46 15.75
C LEU A 156 14.79 8.91 15.89
N ALA A 157 14.10 9.26 16.98
CA ALA A 157 13.52 10.58 17.17
C ALA A 157 14.51 11.76 17.13
N GLY A 158 15.81 11.49 17.31
CA GLY A 158 16.88 12.50 17.25
C GLY A 158 17.61 12.61 15.91
N LEU A 159 17.23 11.83 14.91
CA LEU A 159 17.87 11.87 13.61
C LEU A 159 17.30 13.01 12.74
N PRO A 160 18.13 13.56 11.82
CA PRO A 160 17.65 14.55 10.86
C PRO A 160 16.54 14.01 9.95
N ASP A 161 15.54 14.84 9.67
CA ASP A 161 14.41 14.51 8.79
C ASP A 161 14.76 14.54 7.28
N ASP A 162 15.96 15.04 6.94
CA ASP A 162 16.41 15.21 5.55
C ASP A 162 17.27 14.04 5.04
N ILE A 163 17.36 12.93 5.79
CA ILE A 163 18.08 11.74 5.35
C ILE A 163 17.36 11.10 4.17
N GLY A 164 17.96 11.21 2.98
CA GLY A 164 17.39 10.73 1.73
C GLY A 164 17.76 9.30 1.37
N HIS A 165 18.78 8.71 2.00
CA HIS A 165 19.27 7.38 1.62
C HIS A 165 19.29 6.45 2.83
N VAL A 166 18.69 5.27 2.68
CA VAL A 166 18.73 4.21 3.70
C VAL A 166 19.48 3.01 3.15
N ARG A 167 20.41 2.51 3.92
CA ARG A 167 21.24 1.34 3.61
C ARG A 167 21.12 0.31 4.71
N VAL A 168 20.97 -0.94 4.34
CA VAL A 168 21.07 -2.09 5.25
C VAL A 168 22.26 -2.91 4.84
N LEU A 169 23.16 -3.19 5.79
CA LEU A 169 24.41 -3.90 5.56
C LEU A 169 24.56 -5.02 6.58
N THR A 170 24.61 -6.27 6.13
CA THR A 170 24.83 -7.44 7.01
C THR A 170 25.52 -8.56 6.26
N SER A 171 26.19 -9.46 7.00
CA SER A 171 26.66 -10.76 6.48
C SER A 171 25.71 -11.86 6.89
N LEU A 172 25.38 -12.75 5.96
CA LEU A 172 24.57 -13.92 6.24
C LEU A 172 25.43 -15.16 6.57
N ASP A 173 26.73 -15.07 6.37
CA ASP A 173 27.74 -16.11 6.71
C ASP A 173 27.43 -17.47 6.05
N ALA A 174 26.91 -17.47 4.82
CA ALA A 174 26.57 -18.67 4.06
C ALA A 174 27.77 -19.66 3.92
N GLY A 175 28.98 -19.10 3.81
CA GLY A 175 30.19 -19.91 3.73
C GLY A 175 30.59 -20.62 5.02
N THR A 176 29.96 -20.29 6.15
CA THR A 176 30.20 -20.99 7.44
C THR A 176 29.16 -22.07 7.69
N LEU A 177 28.10 -22.18 6.87
CA LEU A 177 27.13 -23.25 6.98
C LEU A 177 27.78 -24.59 6.67
N ALA A 178 27.77 -25.51 7.63
CA ALA A 178 28.32 -26.83 7.43
C ALA A 178 27.52 -27.55 6.32
N PRO A 179 28.19 -28.24 5.39
CA PRO A 179 27.52 -29.04 4.36
C PRO A 179 26.53 -30.00 5.00
N GLY A 180 25.27 -29.98 4.58
CA GLY A 180 24.21 -30.83 5.11
C GLY A 180 23.62 -30.40 6.46
N ALA A 181 23.98 -29.24 6.99
CA ALA A 181 23.41 -28.67 8.21
C ALA A 181 22.35 -27.62 7.93
N ALA A 182 21.27 -27.60 8.72
CA ALA A 182 20.30 -26.49 8.70
C ALA A 182 20.96 -25.22 9.26
N ALA A 183 20.60 -24.07 8.70
CA ALA A 183 21.05 -22.80 9.25
C ALA A 183 20.45 -22.60 10.65
N PRO A 184 21.24 -22.16 11.65
CA PRO A 184 20.73 -21.91 12.98
C PRO A 184 19.83 -20.67 12.98
N ALA A 185 18.85 -20.65 13.89
CA ALA A 185 18.06 -19.46 14.15
C ALA A 185 18.96 -18.29 14.53
N ALA A 186 18.75 -17.14 13.93
CA ALA A 186 19.56 -15.95 14.14
C ALA A 186 18.74 -14.73 14.62
N PRO A 187 18.34 -14.70 15.92
CA PRO A 187 17.52 -13.60 16.46
C PRO A 187 18.10 -12.21 16.26
N ALA A 188 19.45 -12.08 16.20
CA ALA A 188 20.12 -10.80 15.94
C ALA A 188 19.75 -10.22 14.57
N ARG A 189 19.44 -11.06 13.56
CA ARG A 189 18.98 -10.60 12.25
C ARG A 189 17.59 -9.99 12.30
N LEU A 190 16.73 -10.43 13.23
CA LEU A 190 15.41 -9.81 13.44
C LEU A 190 15.56 -8.41 14.01
N ALA A 191 16.46 -8.19 14.97
CA ALA A 191 16.74 -6.86 15.51
C ALA A 191 17.24 -5.88 14.41
N LEU A 192 18.13 -6.34 13.54
CA LEU A 192 18.59 -5.53 12.40
C LEU A 192 17.44 -5.21 11.43
N HIS A 193 16.57 -6.17 11.19
CA HIS A 193 15.40 -6.01 10.32
C HIS A 193 14.38 -5.02 10.93
N ASP A 194 14.16 -5.07 12.26
CA ASP A 194 13.32 -4.13 12.99
C ASP A 194 13.87 -2.69 12.89
N LEU A 195 15.18 -2.54 13.08
CA LEU A 195 15.84 -1.23 12.95
C LEU A 195 15.79 -0.70 11.51
N ALA A 196 15.91 -1.59 10.50
CA ALA A 196 15.75 -1.22 9.10
C ALA A 196 14.33 -0.71 8.81
N PHE A 197 13.30 -1.38 9.33
CA PHE A 197 11.92 -0.93 9.20
C PHE A 197 11.72 0.47 9.81
N LEU A 198 12.22 0.71 11.02
CA LEU A 198 12.14 2.02 11.65
C LEU A 198 12.90 3.11 10.88
N ALA A 199 14.08 2.79 10.33
CA ALA A 199 14.85 3.73 9.50
C ALA A 199 14.07 4.13 8.23
N ILE A 200 13.41 3.18 7.56
CA ILE A 200 12.55 3.44 6.40
C ILE A 200 11.37 4.33 6.81
N LYS A 201 10.72 4.01 7.92
CA LYS A 201 9.58 4.78 8.45
C LYS A 201 9.97 6.23 8.76
N HIS A 202 11.11 6.44 9.43
CA HIS A 202 11.64 7.76 9.74
C HIS A 202 11.98 8.55 8.48
N CYS A 203 12.69 7.93 7.52
CA CYS A 203 13.15 8.58 6.30
C CYS A 203 12.09 8.61 5.18
N HIS A 204 10.87 8.14 5.42
CA HIS A 204 9.84 7.92 4.40
C HIS A 204 9.63 9.10 3.44
N ALA A 205 9.48 10.31 3.98
CA ALA A 205 9.23 11.51 3.17
C ALA A 205 10.43 11.88 2.27
N ALA A 206 11.66 11.72 2.77
CA ALA A 206 12.87 12.00 2.02
C ALA A 206 13.15 10.89 0.98
N LEU A 207 12.90 9.63 1.32
CA LEU A 207 13.00 8.50 0.39
C LEU A 207 12.09 8.67 -0.83
N LYS A 208 10.86 9.15 -0.63
CA LYS A 208 9.91 9.40 -1.73
C LYS A 208 10.26 10.57 -2.63
N ARG A 209 11.05 11.54 -2.17
CA ARG A 209 11.45 12.69 -2.99
C ARG A 209 12.56 12.33 -3.98
N ASP A 210 13.75 12.03 -3.46
CA ASP A 210 14.95 11.77 -4.26
C ASP A 210 15.81 10.67 -3.63
N GLY A 211 15.22 9.87 -2.76
CA GLY A 211 15.93 8.91 -1.94
C GLY A 211 16.29 7.62 -2.67
N SER A 212 17.02 6.76 -1.94
CA SER A 212 17.26 5.39 -2.39
C SER A 212 17.35 4.43 -1.21
N PHE A 213 16.84 3.22 -1.41
CA PHE A 213 16.88 2.15 -0.42
C PHE A 213 17.66 0.95 -0.98
N VAL A 214 18.77 0.59 -0.34
CA VAL A 214 19.61 -0.54 -0.77
C VAL A 214 19.87 -1.46 0.41
N VAL A 215 19.61 -2.73 0.22
CA VAL A 215 20.01 -3.82 1.12
C VAL A 215 21.19 -4.55 0.51
N LEU A 216 22.29 -4.64 1.22
CA LEU A 216 23.48 -5.39 0.83
C LEU A 216 23.71 -6.56 1.78
N LEU A 217 23.59 -7.77 1.26
CA LEU A 217 23.75 -9.02 1.98
C LEU A 217 25.05 -9.67 1.53
N LEU A 218 26.08 -9.65 2.39
CA LEU A 218 27.37 -10.31 2.16
C LEU A 218 27.27 -11.79 2.47
N ASP A 219 28.12 -12.59 1.81
CA ASP A 219 28.19 -14.05 1.99
C ASP A 219 26.78 -14.64 2.08
N ALA A 220 25.93 -14.23 1.11
CA ALA A 220 24.49 -14.49 1.11
C ALA A 220 24.08 -15.66 0.23
N LEU A 221 25.03 -16.35 -0.41
CA LEU A 221 24.77 -17.43 -1.34
C LEU A 221 25.47 -18.73 -0.90
N ALA A 222 24.70 -19.79 -0.74
CA ALA A 222 25.20 -21.15 -0.55
C ALA A 222 25.19 -21.88 -1.91
N GLY A 223 26.28 -21.78 -2.65
CA GLY A 223 26.30 -22.16 -4.06
C GLY A 223 25.37 -21.25 -4.90
N GLU A 224 24.37 -21.85 -5.52
CA GLU A 224 23.38 -21.07 -6.30
C GLU A 224 22.15 -20.63 -5.48
N ALA A 225 21.91 -21.22 -4.31
CA ALA A 225 20.77 -20.92 -3.46
C ALA A 225 21.05 -19.71 -2.56
N PRO A 226 20.08 -18.81 -2.36
CA PRO A 226 20.17 -17.81 -1.32
C PRO A 226 20.29 -18.42 0.07
N HIS A 227 20.99 -17.73 0.96
CA HIS A 227 20.97 -18.06 2.37
C HIS A 227 19.52 -18.09 2.88
N PRO A 228 19.15 -19.04 3.76
CA PRO A 228 17.75 -19.19 4.19
C PRO A 228 17.13 -17.93 4.82
N ASP A 229 17.91 -17.08 5.49
CA ASP A 229 17.39 -15.84 6.09
C ASP A 229 17.37 -14.64 5.13
N ALA A 230 17.83 -14.79 3.89
CA ALA A 230 17.81 -13.71 2.91
C ALA A 230 16.40 -13.19 2.64
N GLY A 231 15.39 -14.08 2.72
CA GLY A 231 13.98 -13.75 2.51
C GLY A 231 13.42 -12.67 3.44
N LEU A 232 13.97 -12.51 4.64
CA LEU A 232 13.60 -11.43 5.55
C LEU A 232 13.78 -10.07 4.88
N TYR A 233 14.93 -9.84 4.27
CA TYR A 233 15.31 -8.58 3.65
C TYR A 233 14.77 -8.44 2.24
N THR A 234 14.77 -9.52 1.45
CA THR A 234 14.27 -9.48 0.08
C THR A 234 12.76 -9.27 0.04
N GLY A 235 12.00 -9.84 0.97
CA GLY A 235 10.56 -9.59 1.10
C GLY A 235 10.25 -8.13 1.44
N LEU A 236 11.01 -7.53 2.37
CA LEU A 236 10.92 -6.10 2.70
C LEU A 236 11.14 -5.23 1.47
N VAL A 237 12.22 -5.50 0.71
CA VAL A 237 12.57 -4.74 -0.51
C VAL A 237 11.49 -4.88 -1.58
N LYS A 238 10.96 -6.08 -1.79
CA LYS A 238 9.89 -6.34 -2.77
C LYS A 238 8.62 -5.53 -2.45
N ALA A 239 8.21 -5.49 -1.18
CA ALA A 239 7.05 -4.70 -0.77
C ALA A 239 7.27 -3.21 -0.97
N LEU A 240 8.46 -2.70 -0.61
CA LEU A 240 8.84 -1.30 -0.80
C LEU A 240 8.99 -0.92 -2.28
N ALA A 241 9.38 -1.85 -3.15
CA ALA A 241 9.46 -1.60 -4.59
C ALA A 241 8.08 -1.25 -5.20
N ILE A 242 7.00 -1.69 -4.56
CA ILE A 242 5.62 -1.35 -4.94
C ILE A 242 5.10 -0.16 -4.14
N GLU A 243 5.41 -0.06 -2.83
CA GLU A 243 4.91 1.02 -1.96
C GLU A 243 5.62 2.34 -2.19
N MET A 244 6.93 2.30 -2.46
CA MET A 244 7.79 3.46 -2.64
C MET A 244 8.75 3.26 -3.84
N PRO A 245 8.25 3.12 -5.06
CA PRO A 245 9.10 2.88 -6.24
C PRO A 245 10.09 4.02 -6.51
N GLU A 246 9.79 5.23 -6.06
CA GLU A 246 10.65 6.40 -6.16
C GLU A 246 11.99 6.18 -5.44
N ALA A 247 11.98 5.47 -4.30
CA ALA A 247 13.18 5.13 -3.52
C ALA A 247 14.05 4.04 -4.16
N ARG A 248 13.64 3.49 -5.31
CA ARG A 248 14.36 2.44 -6.05
C ARG A 248 14.86 1.31 -5.14
N PRO A 249 13.98 0.63 -4.40
CA PRO A 249 14.40 -0.40 -3.48
C PRO A 249 15.09 -1.56 -4.22
N VAL A 250 16.26 -1.96 -3.75
CA VAL A 250 16.98 -3.11 -4.29
C VAL A 250 17.68 -3.89 -3.18
N ALA A 251 17.59 -5.22 -3.24
CA ALA A 251 18.39 -6.14 -2.44
C ALA A 251 19.47 -6.78 -3.32
N VAL A 252 20.70 -6.63 -2.91
CA VAL A 252 21.87 -7.25 -3.54
C VAL A 252 22.38 -8.37 -2.64
N LEU A 253 22.24 -9.60 -3.11
CA LEU A 253 22.80 -10.79 -2.49
C LEU A 253 24.12 -11.10 -3.17
N THR A 254 25.23 -11.13 -2.45
CA THR A 254 26.52 -11.43 -3.06
C THR A 254 27.21 -12.60 -2.37
N ASP A 255 28.00 -13.39 -3.11
CA ASP A 255 28.91 -14.40 -2.57
C ASP A 255 30.21 -13.80 -2.02
N ALA A 256 30.39 -12.47 -2.19
CA ALA A 256 31.51 -11.74 -1.64
C ALA A 256 31.52 -11.80 -0.10
N ARG A 257 32.66 -12.20 0.46
CA ARG A 257 32.91 -12.26 1.92
C ARG A 257 33.62 -11.03 2.45
N SER A 258 34.28 -10.28 1.58
CA SER A 258 34.92 -9.03 1.95
C SER A 258 33.98 -7.84 1.72
N LEU A 259 33.94 -6.90 2.66
CA LEU A 259 33.12 -5.70 2.53
C LEU A 259 33.50 -4.85 1.30
N PRO A 260 34.79 -4.65 0.93
CA PRO A 260 35.14 -3.93 -0.29
C PRO A 260 34.57 -4.53 -1.58
N ASP A 261 34.57 -5.87 -1.68
CA ASP A 261 34.03 -6.54 -2.85
C ASP A 261 32.51 -6.37 -2.92
N ALA A 262 31.83 -6.59 -1.79
CA ALA A 262 30.39 -6.41 -1.69
C ALA A 262 29.95 -4.97 -1.96
N LEU A 263 30.70 -3.96 -1.51
CA LEU A 263 30.41 -2.55 -1.82
C LEU A 263 30.52 -2.27 -3.32
N ARG A 264 31.52 -2.85 -4.02
CA ARG A 264 31.62 -2.73 -5.48
C ARG A 264 30.40 -3.34 -6.19
N ASP A 265 29.95 -4.49 -5.71
CA ASP A 265 28.73 -5.13 -6.21
C ASP A 265 27.50 -4.23 -6.02
N ALA A 266 27.31 -3.67 -4.84
CA ALA A 266 26.21 -2.75 -4.53
C ALA A 266 26.26 -1.46 -5.38
N GLU A 267 27.46 -0.87 -5.54
CA GLU A 267 27.66 0.32 -6.38
C GLU A 267 27.35 0.03 -7.84
N ARG A 268 27.77 -1.12 -8.35
CA ARG A 268 27.45 -1.56 -9.70
C ARG A 268 25.92 -1.69 -9.87
N GLU A 269 25.22 -2.32 -8.92
CA GLU A 269 23.78 -2.52 -9.00
C GLU A 269 23.00 -1.22 -8.80
N SER A 270 23.50 -0.25 -8.02
CA SER A 270 22.89 1.07 -7.90
C SER A 270 22.84 1.84 -9.23
N GLY A 271 23.75 1.52 -10.15
CA GLY A 271 23.78 2.04 -11.52
C GLY A 271 22.97 1.22 -12.52
N ALA A 272 22.29 0.15 -12.11
CA ALA A 272 21.48 -0.69 -12.97
C ALA A 272 20.04 -0.16 -13.12
N GLN A 273 19.33 -0.64 -14.12
CA GLN A 273 17.89 -0.42 -14.21
C GLN A 273 17.16 -1.12 -13.06
N HIS A 274 16.31 -0.35 -12.33
CA HIS A 274 15.69 -0.77 -11.05
C HIS A 274 14.33 -1.45 -11.18
N TRP A 275 14.11 -2.23 -12.20
CA TRP A 275 12.91 -3.05 -12.37
C TRP A 275 13.05 -4.49 -11.80
N LEU A 276 14.22 -4.78 -11.22
CA LEU A 276 14.51 -6.02 -10.50
C LEU A 276 14.79 -5.67 -9.03
N PRO A 277 13.83 -5.86 -8.12
CA PRO A 277 14.04 -5.51 -6.71
C PRO A 277 15.01 -6.44 -6.00
N VAL A 278 15.30 -7.63 -6.55
CA VAL A 278 16.20 -8.61 -5.95
C VAL A 278 17.17 -9.14 -6.99
N VAL A 279 18.46 -9.05 -6.68
CA VAL A 279 19.55 -9.51 -7.54
C VAL A 279 20.53 -10.35 -6.73
N ALA A 280 20.93 -11.50 -7.25
CA ALA A 280 21.97 -12.36 -6.71
C ALA A 280 23.23 -12.33 -7.60
N LEU A 281 24.37 -12.00 -7.01
CA LEU A 281 25.68 -11.94 -7.63
C LEU A 281 26.58 -13.03 -7.06
N GLY A 282 26.82 -14.06 -7.82
CA GLY A 282 27.66 -15.18 -7.36
C GLY A 282 28.18 -16.01 -8.51
N GLY A 283 29.40 -16.54 -8.34
CA GLY A 283 30.07 -17.34 -9.38
C GLY A 283 30.30 -16.57 -10.69
N GLY A 284 30.40 -15.25 -10.65
CA GLY A 284 30.50 -14.39 -11.83
C GLY A 284 29.21 -14.19 -12.59
N ARG A 285 28.08 -14.69 -12.10
CA ARG A 285 26.74 -14.57 -12.71
C ARG A 285 25.89 -13.57 -11.94
N ARG A 286 25.00 -12.86 -12.64
CA ARG A 286 23.96 -12.01 -12.09
C ARG A 286 22.61 -12.65 -12.36
N ARG A 287 21.83 -12.93 -11.31
CA ARG A 287 20.58 -13.67 -11.38
C ARG A 287 19.46 -12.95 -10.64
N THR A 288 18.22 -13.21 -11.05
CA THR A 288 16.99 -12.72 -10.40
C THR A 288 15.93 -13.83 -10.36
N PRO A 289 14.95 -13.78 -9.46
CA PRO A 289 13.80 -14.68 -9.50
C PRO A 289 12.98 -14.47 -10.78
N ARG A 290 12.58 -15.56 -11.43
CA ARG A 290 11.71 -15.57 -12.62
C ARG A 290 10.50 -16.43 -12.36
N VAL A 291 9.35 -15.95 -12.82
CA VAL A 291 8.05 -16.62 -12.75
C VAL A 291 7.82 -17.38 -14.04
N ILE A 292 7.70 -18.70 -13.95
CA ILE A 292 7.56 -19.60 -15.11
C ILE A 292 6.26 -20.35 -14.96
N GLU A 293 5.36 -20.21 -15.92
CA GLU A 293 4.11 -20.97 -15.93
C GLU A 293 4.44 -22.47 -16.06
N ASP A 294 3.93 -23.25 -15.13
CA ASP A 294 4.22 -24.67 -15.04
C ASP A 294 3.11 -25.42 -14.32
N ALA A 295 2.28 -26.12 -15.05
CA ALA A 295 1.21 -26.93 -14.50
C ALA A 295 1.71 -28.08 -13.61
N GLY A 296 2.99 -28.41 -13.70
CA GLY A 296 3.64 -29.52 -13.01
C GLY A 296 3.26 -30.89 -13.61
N GLU A 297 4.25 -31.74 -13.77
CA GLU A 297 4.03 -33.13 -14.21
C GLU A 297 3.73 -34.02 -13.02
N LEU A 298 2.63 -34.76 -13.10
CA LEU A 298 2.30 -35.77 -12.08
C LEU A 298 3.31 -36.93 -12.15
N ARG A 299 3.46 -37.61 -11.04
CA ARG A 299 4.23 -38.88 -10.98
C ARG A 299 3.69 -39.86 -12.00
N ALA A 300 4.56 -40.65 -12.59
CA ALA A 300 4.19 -41.63 -13.63
C ALA A 300 3.17 -42.70 -13.13
N ASP A 301 3.15 -42.98 -11.83
CA ASP A 301 2.19 -43.86 -11.19
C ASP A 301 0.89 -43.15 -10.77
N GLU A 302 0.79 -41.84 -11.05
CA GLU A 302 -0.32 -40.97 -10.67
C GLU A 302 -0.71 -41.05 -9.18
N ARG A 303 0.23 -41.33 -8.30
CA ARG A 303 0.01 -41.44 -6.88
C ARG A 303 0.52 -40.24 -6.12
N LEU A 304 -0.19 -39.91 -5.03
CA LEU A 304 0.28 -38.93 -4.06
C LEU A 304 1.53 -39.48 -3.36
N ALA A 305 2.37 -38.59 -2.88
CA ALA A 305 3.49 -38.94 -2.01
C ALA A 305 3.06 -39.53 -0.64
N LEU A 306 1.76 -39.65 -0.38
CA LEU A 306 1.14 -40.06 0.87
C LEU A 306 0.18 -41.22 0.64
N GLY A 307 0.22 -42.22 1.54
CA GLY A 307 -0.72 -43.33 1.61
C GLY A 307 -1.59 -43.29 2.87
N PRO A 308 -2.48 -44.32 3.05
CA PRO A 308 -3.39 -44.36 4.20
C PRO A 308 -2.65 -44.48 5.56
N ASP A 309 -1.39 -44.94 5.53
CA ASP A 309 -0.56 -45.08 6.74
C ASP A 309 0.28 -43.82 7.01
N ALA A 310 0.09 -42.78 6.24
CA ALA A 310 0.81 -41.53 6.41
C ALA A 310 0.40 -40.83 7.71
N VAL A 311 1.38 -40.21 8.35
CA VAL A 311 1.20 -39.32 9.50
C VAL A 311 1.38 -37.91 9.03
N VAL A 312 0.35 -37.11 9.20
CA VAL A 312 0.30 -35.72 8.78
C VAL A 312 0.14 -34.79 9.97
N VAL A 313 0.99 -33.78 10.07
CA VAL A 313 0.90 -32.73 11.08
C VAL A 313 0.54 -31.45 10.36
N ALA A 314 -0.53 -30.77 10.77
CA ALA A 314 -0.94 -29.47 10.23
C ALA A 314 -0.93 -28.41 11.33
N VAL A 315 -0.14 -27.36 11.13
CA VAL A 315 0.02 -26.23 12.04
C VAL A 315 -0.76 -25.03 11.48
N GLY A 316 -1.50 -24.34 12.33
CA GLY A 316 -2.43 -23.28 11.95
C GLY A 316 -3.89 -23.64 12.26
N GLY A 317 -4.06 -24.74 12.96
CA GLY A 317 -5.34 -25.21 13.48
C GLY A 317 -6.21 -25.93 12.46
N ALA A 318 -7.45 -26.17 12.86
CA ALA A 318 -8.42 -26.93 12.09
C ALA A 318 -9.43 -26.02 11.36
N ARG A 319 -9.04 -24.80 11.00
CA ARG A 319 -9.94 -23.80 10.38
C ARG A 319 -9.31 -23.12 9.18
N GLY A 320 -10.09 -22.26 8.51
CA GLY A 320 -9.61 -21.52 7.35
C GLY A 320 -9.13 -22.44 6.23
N ILE A 321 -8.12 -22.01 5.50
CA ILE A 321 -7.52 -22.74 4.37
C ILE A 321 -7.03 -24.12 4.84
N THR A 322 -6.33 -24.18 5.97
CA THR A 322 -5.80 -25.43 6.55
C THR A 322 -6.91 -26.43 6.82
N GLY A 323 -8.02 -26.01 7.43
CA GLY A 323 -9.16 -26.86 7.70
C GLY A 323 -9.76 -27.46 6.42
N GLU A 324 -9.94 -26.67 5.37
CA GLU A 324 -10.47 -27.14 4.08
C GLU A 324 -9.55 -28.15 3.41
N LEU A 325 -8.25 -27.89 3.41
CA LEU A 325 -7.28 -28.78 2.79
C LEU A 325 -7.09 -30.07 3.57
N MET A 326 -7.13 -30.03 4.90
CA MET A 326 -7.05 -31.23 5.73
C MET A 326 -8.31 -32.09 5.63
N LYS A 327 -9.50 -31.51 5.46
CA LYS A 327 -10.72 -32.27 5.15
C LYS A 327 -10.58 -32.99 3.81
N THR A 328 -10.07 -32.31 2.79
CA THR A 328 -9.83 -32.91 1.47
C THR A 328 -8.81 -34.06 1.56
N LEU A 329 -7.75 -33.86 2.29
CA LEU A 329 -6.72 -34.90 2.51
C LEU A 329 -7.31 -36.11 3.29
N ALA A 330 -8.11 -35.83 4.32
CA ALA A 330 -8.82 -36.89 5.07
C ALA A 330 -9.78 -37.68 4.17
N ALA A 331 -10.53 -37.04 3.30
CA ALA A 331 -11.46 -37.69 2.39
C ALA A 331 -10.76 -38.60 1.38
N HIS A 332 -9.59 -38.21 0.85
CA HIS A 332 -8.93 -38.94 -0.23
C HIS A 332 -7.82 -39.90 0.24
N VAL A 333 -7.06 -39.52 1.27
CA VAL A 333 -5.89 -40.31 1.76
C VAL A 333 -6.22 -41.09 3.02
N ARG A 334 -7.07 -40.52 3.90
CA ARG A 334 -7.42 -41.09 5.21
C ARG A 334 -6.20 -41.28 6.13
N PRO A 335 -5.30 -40.31 6.25
CA PRO A 335 -4.08 -40.44 7.05
C PRO A 335 -4.39 -40.33 8.56
N THR A 336 -3.36 -40.55 9.40
CA THR A 336 -3.37 -40.06 10.77
C THR A 336 -3.07 -38.58 10.78
N LEU A 337 -3.96 -37.75 11.39
CA LEU A 337 -3.89 -36.32 11.40
C LEU A 337 -3.65 -35.76 12.80
N TYR A 338 -2.61 -34.97 12.95
CA TYR A 338 -2.37 -34.15 14.13
C TYR A 338 -2.54 -32.69 13.74
N LEU A 339 -3.46 -32.00 14.40
CA LEU A 339 -3.78 -30.61 14.14
C LEU A 339 -3.26 -29.77 15.31
N ILE A 340 -2.32 -28.86 15.05
CA ILE A 340 -1.76 -27.97 16.07
C ILE A 340 -2.37 -26.56 15.89
N GLY A 341 -2.95 -26.01 16.95
CA GLY A 341 -3.52 -24.66 16.94
C GLY A 341 -3.65 -24.05 18.33
N SER A 342 -3.75 -22.74 18.42
CA SER A 342 -3.81 -22.01 19.70
C SER A 342 -5.21 -21.94 20.32
N SER A 343 -6.27 -22.29 19.57
CA SER A 343 -7.66 -22.19 20.05
C SER A 343 -7.97 -23.22 21.15
N ALA A 344 -8.64 -22.78 22.24
CA ALA A 344 -9.21 -23.67 23.23
C ALA A 344 -10.53 -24.22 22.68
N LEU A 345 -10.62 -25.55 22.49
CA LEU A 345 -11.79 -26.21 21.92
C LEU A 345 -12.76 -26.72 22.99
N ASP A 346 -12.34 -26.81 24.23
CA ASP A 346 -13.07 -27.21 25.41
C ASP A 346 -14.22 -26.25 25.80
N GLU A 347 -14.21 -25.04 25.27
CA GLU A 347 -15.27 -24.04 25.45
C GLU A 347 -16.49 -24.26 24.52
N VAL A 348 -16.40 -25.22 23.59
CA VAL A 348 -17.45 -25.50 22.60
C VAL A 348 -18.29 -26.68 23.07
N ASP A 349 -19.51 -26.37 23.51
CA ASP A 349 -20.48 -27.37 23.97
C ASP A 349 -21.30 -27.99 22.81
N ALA A 350 -22.04 -29.04 23.09
CA ALA A 350 -22.84 -29.74 22.11
C ALA A 350 -23.95 -28.87 21.51
N ASP A 351 -24.53 -27.97 22.31
CA ASP A 351 -25.58 -27.07 21.85
C ASP A 351 -25.07 -26.09 20.83
N LEU A 352 -23.83 -25.58 21.03
CA LEU A 352 -23.17 -24.69 20.08
C LEU A 352 -22.83 -25.38 18.76
N LEU A 353 -22.43 -26.65 18.82
CA LEU A 353 -22.14 -27.45 17.62
C LEU A 353 -23.43 -27.82 16.86
N ALA A 354 -24.56 -27.98 17.55
CA ALA A 354 -25.83 -28.31 16.95
C ALA A 354 -26.49 -27.13 16.22
N MET A 355 -26.09 -25.90 16.50
CA MET A 355 -26.57 -24.73 15.80
C MET A 355 -26.13 -24.74 14.34
N ASP A 356 -27.02 -24.41 13.42
CA ASP A 356 -26.61 -24.05 12.06
C ASP A 356 -25.90 -22.69 12.04
N ASP A 357 -25.27 -22.36 10.93
CA ASP A 357 -24.47 -21.14 10.82
C ASP A 357 -25.31 -19.86 10.92
N GLU A 358 -26.58 -19.90 10.49
CA GLU A 358 -27.51 -18.77 10.56
C GLU A 358 -27.96 -18.54 12.00
N ALA A 359 -28.31 -19.60 12.73
CA ALA A 359 -28.68 -19.54 14.15
C ALA A 359 -27.52 -19.05 15.00
N PHE A 360 -26.32 -19.57 14.73
CA PHE A 360 -25.09 -19.11 15.40
C PHE A 360 -24.81 -17.61 15.13
N ALA A 361 -24.89 -17.16 13.89
CA ALA A 361 -24.70 -15.74 13.54
C ALA A 361 -25.75 -14.85 14.24
N LYS A 362 -26.99 -15.29 14.31
CA LYS A 362 -28.06 -14.59 15.02
C LYS A 362 -27.87 -14.53 16.53
N SER A 363 -27.10 -15.43 17.12
CA SER A 363 -26.79 -15.44 18.57
C SER A 363 -25.83 -14.32 19.00
N ARG A 364 -25.09 -13.69 18.07
CA ARG A 364 -24.05 -12.68 18.36
C ARG A 364 -24.55 -11.46 19.15
N PRO A 365 -25.66 -10.81 18.81
CA PRO A 365 -26.18 -9.67 19.59
C PRO A 365 -26.56 -10.07 21.01
N ASP A 366 -27.12 -11.25 21.21
CA ASP A 366 -27.53 -11.76 22.54
C ASP A 366 -26.31 -12.10 23.40
N TYR A 367 -25.30 -12.72 22.81
CA TYR A 367 -24.01 -12.96 23.46
C TYR A 367 -23.37 -11.64 23.93
N ILE A 368 -23.28 -10.66 23.07
CA ILE A 368 -22.71 -9.34 23.39
C ILE A 368 -23.49 -8.70 24.55
N ARG A 369 -24.82 -8.71 24.48
CA ARG A 369 -25.70 -8.17 25.53
C ARG A 369 -25.49 -8.87 26.88
N GLN A 370 -25.45 -10.19 26.89
CA GLN A 370 -25.24 -11.01 28.09
C GLN A 370 -23.86 -10.77 28.69
N GLN A 371 -22.80 -10.76 27.86
CA GLN A 371 -21.44 -10.50 28.34
C GLN A 371 -21.29 -9.09 28.91
N LYS A 372 -21.89 -8.10 28.26
CA LYS A 372 -21.87 -6.72 28.76
C LYS A 372 -22.66 -6.56 30.08
N ALA A 373 -23.74 -7.31 30.25
CA ALA A 373 -24.48 -7.31 31.52
C ALA A 373 -23.71 -8.02 32.65
N ARG A 374 -22.95 -9.10 32.32
CA ARG A 374 -22.14 -9.84 33.30
C ARG A 374 -20.83 -9.11 33.67
N HIS A 375 -20.26 -8.42 32.69
CA HIS A 375 -18.97 -7.74 32.78
C HIS A 375 -19.08 -6.32 32.25
N PRO A 376 -19.73 -5.40 32.99
CA PRO A 376 -19.93 -4.01 32.56
C PRO A 376 -18.62 -3.24 32.28
N GLU A 377 -17.53 -3.63 32.96
CA GLU A 377 -16.20 -3.06 32.85
C GLU A 377 -15.47 -3.46 31.56
N GLN A 378 -15.85 -4.58 30.92
CA GLN A 378 -15.17 -5.03 29.70
C GLN A 378 -15.48 -4.12 28.52
N PRO A 379 -14.45 -3.68 27.77
CA PRO A 379 -14.64 -2.94 26.55
C PRO A 379 -15.38 -3.77 25.48
N LEU A 380 -16.31 -3.16 24.76
CA LEU A 380 -17.06 -3.81 23.70
C LEU A 380 -16.17 -4.55 22.65
N PRO A 381 -15.05 -4.00 22.20
CA PRO A 381 -14.13 -4.72 21.31
C PRO A 381 -13.59 -6.03 21.90
N ALA A 382 -13.39 -6.11 23.21
CA ALA A 382 -12.92 -7.33 23.85
C ALA A 382 -14.02 -8.42 23.85
N ILE A 383 -15.27 -8.04 24.09
CA ILE A 383 -16.44 -8.93 24.00
C ILE A 383 -16.65 -9.44 22.56
N ILE A 384 -16.51 -8.56 21.57
CA ILE A 384 -16.60 -8.95 20.15
C ILE A 384 -15.50 -9.96 19.81
N ARG A 385 -14.26 -9.70 20.18
CA ARG A 385 -13.14 -10.66 19.98
C ARG A 385 -13.38 -12.00 20.71
N ALA A 386 -14.03 -11.99 21.85
CA ALA A 386 -14.38 -13.23 22.55
C ALA A 386 -15.42 -14.04 21.75
N PHE A 387 -16.42 -13.39 21.15
CA PHE A 387 -17.36 -14.06 20.27
C PHE A 387 -16.68 -14.62 19.01
N GLU A 388 -15.76 -13.88 18.42
CA GLU A 388 -14.98 -14.32 17.26
C GLU A 388 -14.11 -15.55 17.58
N ARG A 389 -13.44 -15.57 18.73
CA ARG A 389 -12.71 -16.78 19.19
C ARG A 389 -13.63 -17.98 19.37
N ARG A 390 -14.84 -17.77 19.87
CA ARG A 390 -15.85 -18.84 20.01
C ARG A 390 -16.33 -19.36 18.66
N ALA A 391 -16.51 -18.47 17.68
CA ALA A 391 -16.81 -18.83 16.28
C ALA A 391 -15.69 -19.67 15.67
N ASP A 392 -14.45 -19.23 15.88
CA ASP A 392 -13.24 -19.93 15.42
C ASP A 392 -13.13 -21.34 16.01
N ALA A 393 -13.35 -21.47 17.32
CA ALA A 393 -13.33 -22.76 18.01
C ALA A 393 -14.44 -23.70 17.53
N ARG A 394 -15.68 -23.19 17.34
CA ARG A 394 -16.79 -23.95 16.76
C ARG A 394 -16.43 -24.48 15.36
N THR A 395 -15.92 -23.60 14.48
CA THR A 395 -15.50 -24.00 13.12
C THR A 395 -14.43 -25.09 13.17
N ALA A 396 -13.45 -24.94 14.06
CA ALA A 396 -12.40 -25.95 14.23
C ALA A 396 -12.98 -27.31 14.67
N CYS A 397 -13.90 -27.34 15.65
CA CYS A 397 -14.56 -28.58 16.09
C CYS A 397 -15.35 -29.24 14.95
N MET A 398 -16.13 -28.46 14.18
CA MET A 398 -16.89 -28.98 13.04
C MET A 398 -15.97 -29.59 11.98
N ASN A 399 -14.86 -28.95 11.66
CA ASN A 399 -13.88 -29.47 10.71
C ASN A 399 -13.20 -30.73 11.22
N ILE A 400 -12.85 -30.79 12.52
CA ILE A 400 -12.27 -32.00 13.14
C ILE A 400 -13.25 -33.16 13.05
N GLU A 401 -14.52 -32.98 13.36
CA GLU A 401 -15.55 -34.01 13.23
C GLU A 401 -15.70 -34.50 11.78
N ALA A 402 -15.68 -33.58 10.81
CA ALA A 402 -15.69 -33.94 9.40
C ALA A 402 -14.46 -34.79 9.00
N MET A 403 -13.26 -34.44 9.49
CA MET A 403 -12.04 -35.24 9.26
C MET A 403 -12.13 -36.61 9.92
N ARG A 404 -12.66 -36.68 11.14
CA ARG A 404 -12.91 -37.93 11.87
C ARG A 404 -13.85 -38.88 11.15
N ALA A 405 -14.89 -38.34 10.51
CA ALA A 405 -15.81 -39.11 9.69
C ALA A 405 -15.11 -39.85 8.53
N PHE A 406 -14.07 -39.27 7.95
CA PHE A 406 -13.29 -39.86 6.84
C PHE A 406 -12.14 -40.77 7.33
N SER A 407 -11.30 -40.27 8.24
CA SER A 407 -10.09 -40.95 8.67
C SER A 407 -10.32 -41.93 9.87
N GLY A 408 -11.43 -41.77 10.61
CA GLY A 408 -11.70 -42.45 11.85
C GLY A 408 -11.38 -41.62 13.10
N ALA A 409 -12.21 -41.69 14.13
CA ALA A 409 -12.13 -40.83 15.31
C ALA A 409 -10.79 -40.87 16.03
N HIS A 410 -10.18 -42.06 16.09
CA HIS A 410 -8.91 -42.32 16.79
C HIS A 410 -7.69 -41.82 15.99
N ARG A 411 -7.84 -41.45 14.71
CA ARG A 411 -6.78 -41.01 13.81
C ARG A 411 -6.70 -39.48 13.67
N VAL A 412 -7.61 -38.74 14.28
CA VAL A 412 -7.60 -37.25 14.20
C VAL A 412 -7.48 -36.68 15.60
N THR A 413 -6.34 -36.08 15.89
CA THR A 413 -6.01 -35.49 17.21
C THR A 413 -5.74 -34.02 17.06
N TYR A 414 -6.41 -33.21 17.91
CA TYR A 414 -6.08 -31.80 18.05
C TYR A 414 -5.17 -31.58 19.26
N LEU A 415 -4.10 -30.83 19.07
CA LEU A 415 -3.15 -30.44 20.12
C LEU A 415 -3.13 -28.91 20.22
N ARG A 416 -3.40 -28.40 21.40
CA ARG A 416 -3.35 -26.97 21.64
C ARG A 416 -1.91 -26.54 21.88
N ALA A 417 -1.36 -25.73 20.96
CA ALA A 417 -0.07 -25.08 21.13
C ALA A 417 0.01 -23.79 20.32
N ASP A 418 0.80 -22.83 20.82
CA ASP A 418 1.16 -21.63 20.11
C ASP A 418 2.53 -21.82 19.45
N VAL A 419 2.63 -21.54 18.15
CA VAL A 419 3.90 -21.66 17.40
C VAL A 419 4.97 -20.68 17.89
N LEU A 420 4.56 -19.60 18.57
CA LEU A 420 5.48 -18.61 19.16
C LEU A 420 5.95 -19.01 20.57
N ASP A 421 5.32 -20.01 21.18
CA ASP A 421 5.73 -20.58 22.46
C ASP A 421 6.50 -21.89 22.24
N PRO A 422 7.87 -21.89 22.33
CA PRO A 422 8.69 -23.07 22.05
C PRO A 422 8.38 -24.25 22.93
N ASP A 423 8.04 -24.04 24.21
CA ASP A 423 7.82 -25.11 25.18
C ASP A 423 6.46 -25.79 24.96
N SER A 424 5.41 -24.98 24.69
CA SER A 424 4.09 -25.45 24.31
C SER A 424 4.17 -26.27 23.02
N LEU A 425 4.88 -25.76 22.01
CA LEU A 425 5.04 -26.44 20.72
C LEU A 425 5.85 -27.73 20.85
N ARG A 426 6.95 -27.74 21.61
CA ARG A 426 7.76 -28.94 21.89
C ARG A 426 6.93 -30.02 22.54
N THR A 427 6.13 -29.69 23.56
CA THR A 427 5.22 -30.62 24.22
C THR A 427 4.25 -31.27 23.24
N ALA A 428 3.69 -30.51 22.32
CA ALA A 428 2.79 -31.01 21.28
C ALA A 428 3.53 -31.95 20.31
N VAL A 429 4.72 -31.58 19.85
CA VAL A 429 5.53 -32.40 18.93
C VAL A 429 6.03 -33.68 19.63
N ASP A 430 6.48 -33.62 20.87
CA ASP A 430 6.89 -34.78 21.65
C ASP A 430 5.73 -35.78 21.84
N THR A 431 4.50 -35.26 22.04
CA THR A 431 3.31 -36.12 22.11
C THR A 431 3.08 -36.88 20.79
N ILE A 432 3.30 -36.24 19.67
CA ILE A 432 3.21 -36.86 18.32
C ILE A 432 4.31 -37.91 18.18
N LEU A 433 5.57 -37.51 18.42
CA LEU A 433 6.73 -38.36 18.19
C LEU A 433 6.85 -39.55 19.18
N ALA A 434 6.12 -39.51 20.31
CA ALA A 434 5.98 -40.64 21.22
C ALA A 434 5.04 -41.74 20.69
N ARG A 435 4.09 -41.35 19.82
CA ARG A 435 3.09 -42.27 19.26
C ARG A 435 3.44 -42.74 17.86
N GLU A 436 4.11 -41.88 17.10
CA GLU A 436 4.36 -42.08 15.68
C GLU A 436 5.87 -42.24 15.41
N PRO A 437 6.28 -43.25 14.64
CA PRO A 437 7.70 -43.49 14.33
C PRO A 437 8.26 -42.43 13.39
N ARG A 438 7.42 -41.80 12.58
CA ARG A 438 7.78 -40.76 11.60
C ARG A 438 6.60 -39.80 11.34
N VAL A 439 6.91 -38.65 10.82
CA VAL A 439 5.94 -37.73 10.22
C VAL A 439 6.18 -37.66 8.72
N ASP A 440 5.14 -37.94 7.92
CA ASP A 440 5.28 -38.02 6.46
C ASP A 440 5.04 -36.66 5.81
N LEU A 441 4.20 -35.80 6.38
CA LEU A 441 3.93 -34.43 5.92
C LEU A 441 3.74 -33.49 7.10
N LEU A 442 4.45 -32.40 7.11
CA LEU A 442 4.11 -31.20 7.90
C LEU A 442 3.55 -30.12 6.98
N VAL A 443 2.39 -29.57 7.33
CA VAL A 443 1.82 -28.37 6.74
C VAL A 443 1.99 -27.23 7.73
N ASN A 444 2.90 -26.31 7.45
CA ASN A 444 3.14 -25.10 8.22
C ASN A 444 2.29 -23.96 7.64
N ALA A 445 1.13 -23.74 8.24
CA ALA A 445 0.13 -22.78 7.76
C ALA A 445 -0.19 -21.68 8.78
N ALA A 446 0.60 -21.55 9.85
CA ALA A 446 0.43 -20.44 10.79
C ALA A 446 0.72 -19.11 10.10
N GLY A 447 -0.15 -18.14 10.31
CA GLY A 447 -0.01 -16.83 9.67
C GLY A 447 -0.97 -15.80 10.23
N LEU A 448 -0.56 -14.55 10.13
CA LEU A 448 -1.30 -13.35 10.50
C LEU A 448 -1.06 -12.30 9.42
N ASN A 449 -2.04 -11.48 9.12
CA ASN A 449 -1.87 -10.31 8.26
C ASN A 449 -2.51 -9.06 8.89
N ARG A 450 -1.79 -7.93 8.85
CA ARG A 450 -2.22 -6.60 9.29
C ARG A 450 -1.71 -5.56 8.30
N SER A 451 -2.41 -5.44 7.18
CA SER A 451 -2.05 -4.50 6.11
C SER A 451 -2.06 -3.06 6.60
N ALA A 452 -0.95 -2.39 6.48
CA ALA A 452 -0.80 -0.95 6.74
C ALA A 452 0.45 -0.43 6.04
N SER A 453 0.41 0.79 5.49
CA SER A 453 1.61 1.39 4.90
C SER A 453 2.72 1.53 5.93
N VAL A 454 3.97 1.53 5.47
CA VAL A 454 5.16 1.61 6.34
C VAL A 454 5.11 2.82 7.27
N LEU A 455 4.52 3.93 6.82
CA LEU A 455 4.41 5.17 7.59
C LEU A 455 3.54 5.03 8.83
N VAL A 456 2.43 4.29 8.76
CA VAL A 456 1.45 4.17 9.86
C VAL A 456 1.54 2.84 10.60
N LYS A 457 2.24 1.84 10.04
CA LYS A 457 2.43 0.52 10.67
C LYS A 457 3.25 0.67 11.95
N SER A 458 2.78 0.10 13.06
CA SER A 458 3.54 0.05 14.31
C SER A 458 4.64 -1.03 14.24
N LEU A 459 5.70 -0.85 15.02
CA LEU A 459 6.72 -1.88 15.16
C LEU A 459 6.14 -3.18 15.74
N ASP A 460 5.22 -3.09 16.69
CA ASP A 460 4.55 -4.26 17.28
C ASP A 460 3.77 -5.06 16.24
N ASP A 461 3.04 -4.39 15.33
CA ASP A 461 2.33 -5.05 14.25
C ASP A 461 3.29 -5.68 13.25
N PHE A 462 4.37 -4.96 12.90
CA PHE A 462 5.41 -5.45 12.01
C PHE A 462 6.06 -6.73 12.55
N VAL A 463 6.45 -6.72 13.80
CA VAL A 463 7.06 -7.88 14.50
C VAL A 463 6.06 -9.04 14.58
N ALA A 464 4.82 -8.79 15.02
CA ALA A 464 3.81 -9.83 15.22
C ALA A 464 3.49 -10.56 13.89
N VAL A 465 3.35 -9.84 12.77
CA VAL A 465 3.04 -10.43 11.48
C VAL A 465 4.22 -11.23 10.91
N ARG A 466 5.44 -10.71 11.01
CA ARG A 466 6.64 -11.39 10.57
C ARG A 466 6.95 -12.63 11.43
N ASP A 467 6.95 -12.48 12.75
CA ASP A 467 7.49 -13.50 13.68
C ASP A 467 6.65 -14.76 13.73
N ILE A 468 5.34 -14.69 13.48
CA ILE A 468 4.51 -15.90 13.42
C ILE A 468 5.00 -16.88 12.35
N LYS A 469 5.55 -16.38 11.25
CA LYS A 469 6.17 -17.20 10.20
C LYS A 469 7.62 -17.52 10.51
N VAL A 470 8.42 -16.55 10.91
CA VAL A 470 9.86 -16.70 11.09
C VAL A 470 10.19 -17.48 12.37
N ARG A 471 9.77 -16.97 13.53
CA ARG A 471 9.99 -17.68 14.82
C ARG A 471 9.18 -18.97 14.88
N GLY A 472 7.93 -18.96 14.37
CA GLY A 472 7.11 -20.15 14.29
C GLY A 472 7.78 -21.26 13.48
N TYR A 473 8.42 -20.93 12.36
CA TYR A 473 9.19 -21.88 11.56
C TYR A 473 10.42 -22.42 12.33
N TRP A 474 11.23 -21.56 12.96
CA TRP A 474 12.38 -21.98 13.75
C TRP A 474 11.96 -22.88 14.91
N ASN A 475 10.92 -22.50 15.64
CA ASN A 475 10.41 -23.30 16.77
C ASN A 475 9.93 -24.69 16.33
N LEU A 476 9.29 -24.80 15.16
CA LEU A 476 8.89 -26.07 14.56
C LEU A 476 10.12 -26.94 14.23
N ARG A 477 11.14 -26.36 13.60
CA ARG A 477 12.39 -27.07 13.29
C ARG A 477 13.06 -27.60 14.55
N ASP A 478 13.16 -26.76 15.57
CA ASP A 478 13.76 -27.12 16.85
C ASP A 478 12.95 -28.20 17.58
N ALA A 479 11.62 -28.10 17.56
CA ALA A 479 10.75 -29.09 18.20
C ALA A 479 10.87 -30.47 17.56
N PHE A 480 10.97 -30.58 16.24
CA PHE A 480 11.19 -31.87 15.56
C PHE A 480 12.65 -32.38 15.68
N GLY A 481 13.62 -31.49 15.90
CA GLY A 481 15.02 -31.81 16.09
C GLY A 481 15.57 -32.73 14.98
N ALA A 482 16.12 -33.88 15.34
CA ALA A 482 16.65 -34.86 14.38
C ALA A 482 15.57 -35.67 13.62
N ARG A 483 14.31 -35.62 14.08
CA ARG A 483 13.17 -36.38 13.49
C ARG A 483 12.33 -35.50 12.61
N GLN A 484 12.97 -34.80 11.65
CA GLN A 484 12.27 -33.91 10.74
C GLN A 484 11.22 -34.63 9.90
N PRO A 485 10.08 -34.01 9.61
CA PRO A 485 9.08 -34.50 8.67
C PRO A 485 9.69 -34.80 7.29
N ARG A 486 9.24 -35.86 6.64
CA ARG A 486 9.72 -36.26 5.31
C ARG A 486 9.40 -35.23 4.23
N LEU A 487 8.19 -34.65 4.30
CA LEU A 487 7.73 -33.53 3.44
C LEU A 487 7.43 -32.33 4.31
N TRP A 488 7.91 -31.17 3.91
CA TRP A 488 7.55 -29.87 4.49
C TRP A 488 6.81 -29.02 3.48
N CYS A 489 5.59 -28.71 3.77
CA CYS A 489 4.77 -27.79 2.97
C CYS A 489 4.54 -26.49 3.75
N ASN A 490 5.17 -25.42 3.36
CA ASN A 490 4.94 -24.09 3.91
C ASN A 490 3.81 -23.39 3.15
N PHE A 491 2.82 -22.88 3.87
CA PHE A 491 1.80 -22.02 3.28
C PHE A 491 2.30 -20.57 3.26
N GLY A 492 2.73 -20.16 2.10
CA GLY A 492 3.13 -18.81 1.79
C GLY A 492 2.01 -18.01 1.12
N SER A 493 2.40 -16.89 0.55
CA SER A 493 1.58 -16.02 -0.27
C SER A 493 2.37 -15.61 -1.50
N PHE A 494 1.69 -15.34 -2.62
CA PHE A 494 2.34 -14.75 -3.78
C PHE A 494 3.02 -13.41 -3.41
N ILE A 495 2.54 -12.71 -2.37
CA ILE A 495 3.14 -11.48 -1.83
C ILE A 495 4.60 -11.69 -1.39
N GLY A 496 4.98 -12.89 -0.96
CA GLY A 496 6.39 -13.22 -0.68
C GLY A 496 7.28 -13.20 -1.93
N LEU A 497 6.70 -13.39 -3.12
CA LEU A 497 7.42 -13.25 -4.38
C LEU A 497 7.40 -11.81 -4.89
N THR A 498 6.21 -11.20 -4.95
CA THR A 498 6.00 -9.92 -5.62
C THR A 498 6.22 -8.71 -4.70
N GLY A 499 6.06 -8.89 -3.40
CA GLY A 499 5.77 -7.78 -2.49
C GLY A 499 4.35 -7.27 -2.70
N GLN A 500 3.96 -6.31 -1.89
CA GLN A 500 2.74 -5.51 -2.02
C GLN A 500 2.82 -4.28 -1.13
N ALA A 501 2.24 -3.16 -1.56
CA ALA A 501 2.15 -1.96 -0.73
C ALA A 501 1.40 -2.25 0.58
N GLY A 502 1.97 -1.82 1.71
CA GLY A 502 1.42 -2.05 3.04
C GLY A 502 1.72 -3.43 3.66
N GLU A 503 2.52 -4.27 2.99
CA GLU A 503 2.77 -5.66 3.37
C GLU A 503 4.25 -5.95 3.64
N THR A 504 5.01 -5.00 4.14
CA THR A 504 6.47 -5.12 4.36
C THR A 504 6.84 -6.27 5.29
N ASP A 505 6.08 -6.48 6.36
CA ASP A 505 6.21 -7.57 7.33
C ASP A 505 5.73 -8.91 6.77
N TYR A 506 4.57 -8.90 6.12
CA TYR A 506 3.95 -10.09 5.54
C TYR A 506 4.78 -10.63 4.37
N ALA A 507 5.27 -9.74 3.51
CA ALA A 507 6.18 -10.10 2.42
C ALA A 507 7.49 -10.71 2.96
N SER A 508 8.08 -10.10 4.00
CA SER A 508 9.29 -10.60 4.66
C SER A 508 9.10 -12.01 5.23
N GLY A 509 8.00 -12.25 5.97
CA GLY A 509 7.72 -13.55 6.56
C GLY A 509 7.43 -14.63 5.51
N ASN A 510 6.74 -14.28 4.41
CA ASN A 510 6.46 -15.24 3.33
C ASN A 510 7.69 -15.53 2.47
N ASP A 511 8.50 -14.52 2.17
CA ASP A 511 9.74 -14.72 1.39
C ASP A 511 10.82 -15.46 2.20
N PHE A 512 10.84 -15.27 3.51
CA PHE A 512 11.64 -16.12 4.40
C PHE A 512 11.31 -17.60 4.22
N LEU A 513 10.03 -17.99 4.17
CA LEU A 513 9.64 -19.38 3.93
C LEU A 513 10.12 -19.88 2.54
N ASN A 514 10.12 -19.00 1.53
CA ASN A 514 10.61 -19.33 0.19
C ASN A 514 12.10 -19.63 0.18
N THR A 515 12.91 -18.80 0.85
CA THR A 515 14.37 -18.98 0.91
C THR A 515 14.76 -20.17 1.79
N GLN A 516 14.00 -20.44 2.86
CA GLN A 516 14.17 -21.66 3.68
C GLN A 516 13.96 -22.91 2.82
N ALA A 517 12.83 -23.01 2.12
CA ALA A 517 12.54 -24.17 1.27
C ALA A 517 13.59 -24.34 0.16
N SER A 518 14.01 -23.24 -0.48
CA SER A 518 15.04 -23.27 -1.53
C SER A 518 16.38 -23.79 -1.00
N TYR A 519 16.82 -23.31 0.15
CA TYR A 519 18.07 -23.75 0.78
C TYR A 519 18.01 -25.21 1.22
N HIS A 520 16.96 -25.61 1.97
CA HIS A 520 16.84 -26.94 2.49
C HIS A 520 16.76 -27.99 1.38
N ARG A 521 16.10 -27.65 0.28
CA ARG A 521 16.05 -28.54 -0.89
C ARG A 521 17.40 -28.64 -1.60
N ALA A 522 18.05 -27.50 -1.86
CA ALA A 522 19.30 -27.46 -2.62
C ALA A 522 20.51 -27.96 -1.82
N ALA A 523 20.62 -27.57 -0.54
CA ALA A 523 21.79 -27.85 0.29
C ALA A 523 21.67 -29.15 1.15
N LEU A 524 20.40 -29.49 1.55
CA LEU A 524 20.17 -30.63 2.45
C LEU A 524 19.46 -31.83 1.79
N GLY A 525 18.96 -31.66 0.57
CA GLY A 525 18.15 -32.69 -0.11
C GLY A 525 16.79 -32.95 0.56
N HIS A 526 16.33 -32.09 1.45
CA HIS A 526 15.02 -32.22 2.09
C HIS A 526 13.91 -31.85 1.11
N ASP A 527 12.83 -32.61 1.12
CA ASP A 527 11.67 -32.30 0.27
C ASP A 527 10.80 -31.25 0.97
N GLU A 528 11.33 -30.02 1.00
CA GLU A 528 10.65 -28.83 1.51
C GLU A 528 10.21 -27.93 0.37
N PHE A 529 8.99 -27.41 0.43
CA PHE A 529 8.42 -26.52 -0.57
C PHE A 529 7.45 -25.51 0.03
N THR A 530 7.33 -24.36 -0.63
CA THR A 530 6.39 -23.30 -0.27
C THR A 530 5.35 -23.16 -1.37
N ILE A 531 4.06 -23.11 -1.00
CA ILE A 531 2.96 -22.76 -1.88
C ILE A 531 2.56 -21.30 -1.63
N GLY A 532 2.79 -20.42 -2.58
CA GLY A 532 2.37 -19.01 -2.54
C GLY A 532 0.93 -18.86 -3.02
N TRP A 533 -0.01 -18.78 -2.07
CA TRP A 533 -1.43 -18.66 -2.37
C TRP A 533 -1.83 -17.25 -2.77
N THR A 534 -2.80 -17.12 -3.69
CA THR A 534 -3.60 -15.92 -3.85
C THR A 534 -4.79 -15.91 -2.87
N LEU A 535 -5.70 -14.94 -3.02
CA LEU A 535 -6.88 -14.77 -2.16
C LEU A 535 -7.86 -15.94 -2.31
N TRP A 536 -8.21 -16.63 -1.22
CA TRP A 536 -9.28 -17.62 -1.20
C TRP A 536 -10.64 -16.96 -0.97
N ARG A 537 -11.65 -17.33 -1.78
CA ARG A 537 -12.97 -16.67 -1.80
C ARG A 537 -13.77 -16.83 -0.51
N SER A 538 -13.75 -18.02 0.08
CA SER A 538 -14.69 -18.39 1.16
C SER A 538 -14.02 -18.63 2.50
N VAL A 539 -12.69 -18.65 2.57
CA VAL A 539 -11.92 -18.92 3.78
C VAL A 539 -10.72 -18.00 3.91
N GLY A 540 -10.11 -17.93 5.08
CA GLY A 540 -9.00 -17.02 5.35
C GLY A 540 -9.43 -15.56 5.26
N LEU A 541 -8.60 -14.70 4.65
CA LEU A 541 -8.89 -13.27 4.48
C LEU A 541 -10.15 -13.01 3.63
N GLY A 542 -10.47 -13.90 2.69
CA GLY A 542 -11.67 -13.82 1.84
C GLY A 542 -12.96 -14.29 2.49
N SER A 543 -12.95 -14.79 3.72
CA SER A 543 -14.14 -15.20 4.44
C SER A 543 -15.07 -14.04 4.78
N ASN A 544 -14.52 -12.85 5.02
CA ASN A 544 -15.30 -11.64 5.24
C ASN A 544 -15.76 -11.06 3.90
N PRO A 545 -17.10 -10.99 3.62
CA PRO A 545 -17.60 -10.50 2.35
C PRO A 545 -17.21 -9.06 2.02
N VAL A 546 -17.06 -8.20 3.03
CA VAL A 546 -16.66 -6.79 2.85
C VAL A 546 -15.18 -6.72 2.45
N THR A 547 -14.31 -7.42 3.18
CA THR A 547 -12.88 -7.49 2.86
C THR A 547 -12.67 -8.11 1.48
N ARG A 548 -13.37 -9.21 1.17
CA ARG A 548 -13.30 -9.86 -0.15
C ARG A 548 -13.73 -8.90 -1.26
N ALA A 549 -14.89 -8.27 -1.14
CA ALA A 549 -15.38 -7.32 -2.15
C ALA A 549 -14.41 -6.14 -2.35
N PHE A 550 -13.77 -5.68 -1.28
CA PHE A 550 -12.73 -4.66 -1.35
C PHE A 550 -11.49 -5.16 -2.12
N LEU A 551 -10.99 -6.36 -1.79
CA LEU A 551 -9.82 -6.95 -2.44
C LEU A 551 -10.09 -7.28 -3.92
N GLU A 552 -11.25 -7.86 -4.24
CA GLU A 552 -11.67 -8.13 -5.63
C GLU A 552 -11.80 -6.83 -6.44
N LYS A 553 -12.34 -5.77 -5.83
CA LYS A 553 -12.52 -4.47 -6.48
C LYS A 553 -11.20 -3.72 -6.66
N SER A 554 -10.18 -4.01 -5.85
CA SER A 554 -8.85 -3.42 -6.02
C SER A 554 -8.22 -3.79 -7.37
N GLY A 555 -8.68 -4.90 -7.98
CA GLY A 555 -8.08 -5.45 -9.20
C GLY A 555 -6.68 -6.04 -9.01
N LEU A 556 -6.23 -6.17 -7.75
CA LEU A 556 -4.90 -6.69 -7.40
C LEU A 556 -4.92 -8.18 -7.03
N PHE A 557 -6.12 -8.74 -6.82
CA PHE A 557 -6.28 -10.12 -6.35
C PHE A 557 -7.31 -10.86 -7.17
N THR A 558 -6.97 -12.08 -7.55
CA THR A 558 -7.92 -13.05 -8.08
C THR A 558 -8.49 -13.86 -6.92
N SER A 559 -9.82 -13.89 -6.84
CA SER A 559 -10.53 -14.65 -5.80
C SER A 559 -10.65 -16.11 -6.21
N MET A 560 -9.76 -16.94 -5.68
CA MET A 560 -9.71 -18.40 -5.94
C MET A 560 -10.82 -19.14 -5.19
N ARG A 561 -11.53 -20.05 -5.88
CA ARG A 561 -12.53 -20.90 -5.26
C ARG A 561 -11.90 -21.97 -4.37
N THR A 562 -12.63 -22.44 -3.36
CA THR A 562 -12.16 -23.49 -2.45
C THR A 562 -11.81 -24.79 -3.20
N ALA A 563 -12.66 -25.24 -4.13
CA ALA A 563 -12.39 -26.44 -4.95
C ALA A 563 -11.13 -26.31 -5.80
N GLU A 564 -10.84 -25.12 -6.27
CA GLU A 564 -9.64 -24.83 -7.05
C GLU A 564 -8.36 -24.87 -6.17
N GLY A 565 -8.39 -24.28 -4.98
CA GLY A 565 -7.28 -24.39 -4.02
C GLY A 565 -7.04 -25.83 -3.57
N GLN A 566 -8.12 -26.61 -3.35
CA GLN A 566 -8.03 -28.04 -3.06
C GLN A 566 -7.37 -28.80 -4.24
N HIS A 567 -7.75 -28.47 -5.48
CA HIS A 567 -7.15 -29.03 -6.68
C HIS A 567 -5.63 -28.79 -6.73
N HIS A 568 -5.20 -27.55 -6.56
CA HIS A 568 -3.79 -27.19 -6.58
C HIS A 568 -2.99 -27.88 -5.46
N PHE A 569 -3.51 -27.90 -4.22
CA PHE A 569 -2.85 -28.57 -3.11
C PHE A 569 -2.64 -30.07 -3.35
N MET A 570 -3.68 -30.76 -3.80
CA MET A 570 -3.61 -32.18 -4.05
C MET A 570 -2.66 -32.52 -5.20
N ARG A 571 -2.63 -31.68 -6.23
CA ARG A 571 -1.67 -31.83 -7.34
C ARG A 571 -0.23 -31.63 -6.89
N GLU A 572 0.07 -30.62 -6.06
CA GLU A 572 1.42 -30.44 -5.49
C GLU A 572 1.93 -31.70 -4.77
N LEU A 573 1.07 -32.40 -4.04
CA LEU A 573 1.41 -33.67 -3.40
C LEU A 573 1.58 -34.83 -4.38
N GLY A 574 1.04 -34.73 -5.60
CA GLY A 574 1.12 -35.73 -6.66
C GLY A 574 2.20 -35.48 -7.72
N LEU A 575 2.94 -34.37 -7.63
CA LEU A 575 4.00 -34.06 -8.59
C LEU A 575 5.19 -35.03 -8.50
N GLY A 576 5.76 -35.37 -9.63
CA GLY A 576 7.00 -36.14 -9.74
C GLY A 576 8.19 -35.31 -9.25
N GLU A 577 8.31 -34.13 -9.75
CA GLU A 577 9.24 -33.09 -9.29
C GLU A 577 8.48 -31.88 -8.77
N ARG A 578 8.80 -31.43 -7.55
CA ARG A 578 8.28 -30.20 -6.96
C ARG A 578 9.32 -29.10 -7.00
N ALA A 579 8.94 -27.90 -7.38
CA ALA A 579 9.77 -26.73 -7.17
C ALA A 579 9.87 -26.41 -5.67
N ALA A 580 10.97 -25.81 -5.23
CA ALA A 580 11.08 -25.30 -3.85
C ALA A 580 10.03 -24.22 -3.56
N MET A 581 9.63 -23.47 -4.57
CA MET A 581 8.59 -22.47 -4.49
C MET A 581 7.67 -22.56 -5.69
N SER A 582 6.36 -22.67 -5.43
CA SER A 582 5.29 -22.46 -6.43
C SER A 582 4.40 -21.31 -5.99
N VAL A 583 3.87 -20.58 -6.96
CA VAL A 583 2.87 -19.54 -6.70
C VAL A 583 1.65 -19.78 -7.58
N HIS A 584 0.49 -19.41 -7.06
CA HIS A 584 -0.77 -19.54 -7.76
C HIS A 584 -1.27 -18.13 -8.08
N LEU A 585 -1.26 -17.77 -9.36
CA LEU A 585 -1.58 -16.45 -9.86
C LEU A 585 -2.76 -16.51 -10.82
N GLY A 586 -3.72 -15.64 -10.63
CA GLY A 586 -4.76 -15.37 -11.62
C GLY A 586 -4.43 -14.13 -12.46
N GLU A 587 -5.41 -13.69 -13.21
CA GLU A 587 -5.24 -12.56 -14.14
C GLU A 587 -4.88 -11.25 -13.42
N ALA A 588 -5.41 -11.02 -12.22
CA ALA A 588 -5.14 -9.79 -11.46
C ALA A 588 -3.68 -9.69 -11.02
N GLU A 589 -3.16 -10.77 -10.42
CA GLU A 589 -1.77 -10.85 -9.96
C GLU A 589 -0.78 -10.80 -11.15
N ARG A 590 -1.07 -11.51 -12.24
CA ARG A 590 -0.26 -11.44 -13.46
C ARG A 590 -0.13 -10.01 -13.97
N ARG A 591 -1.25 -9.32 -14.10
CA ARG A 591 -1.28 -7.91 -14.53
C ARG A 591 -0.51 -7.00 -13.60
N ALA A 592 -0.61 -7.22 -12.29
CA ALA A 592 0.14 -6.45 -11.31
C ALA A 592 1.66 -6.67 -11.47
N ILE A 593 2.10 -7.92 -11.68
CA ILE A 593 3.51 -8.23 -11.92
C ILE A 593 3.98 -7.61 -13.25
N GLU A 594 3.24 -7.78 -14.33
CA GLU A 594 3.54 -7.18 -15.65
C GLU A 594 3.65 -5.65 -15.56
N THR A 595 2.85 -5.03 -14.72
CA THR A 595 2.85 -3.58 -14.52
C THR A 595 3.99 -3.08 -13.64
N HIS A 596 4.26 -3.74 -12.52
CA HIS A 596 5.20 -3.26 -11.51
C HIS A 596 6.56 -3.96 -11.54
N LEU A 597 6.61 -5.21 -11.96
CA LEU A 597 7.79 -6.07 -11.95
C LEU A 597 7.91 -6.90 -13.24
N PRO A 598 7.84 -6.28 -14.43
CA PRO A 598 7.81 -7.00 -15.71
C PRO A 598 9.02 -7.92 -15.90
N GLY A 599 10.17 -7.59 -15.33
CA GLY A 599 11.35 -8.42 -15.34
C GLY A 599 11.19 -9.79 -14.69
N TYR A 600 10.10 -10.06 -13.95
CA TYR A 600 9.82 -11.36 -13.39
C TYR A 600 9.25 -12.35 -14.42
N PHE A 601 8.56 -11.88 -15.48
CA PHE A 601 8.04 -12.73 -16.54
C PHE A 601 8.99 -12.78 -17.75
N ASP A 602 9.30 -11.62 -18.30
CA ASP A 602 10.19 -11.51 -19.45
C ASP A 602 11.17 -10.34 -19.33
N LEU A 603 12.48 -10.67 -19.36
CA LEU A 603 13.53 -9.66 -19.31
C LEU A 603 13.62 -8.84 -20.59
N ASP A 604 13.30 -9.46 -21.75
CA ASP A 604 13.43 -8.81 -23.05
C ASP A 604 12.25 -7.86 -23.30
N GLU A 605 11.02 -8.23 -22.89
CA GLU A 605 9.86 -7.33 -22.91
C GLU A 605 10.02 -6.17 -21.91
N ALA A 606 10.57 -6.43 -20.71
CA ALA A 606 10.89 -5.38 -19.74
C ALA A 606 11.92 -4.38 -20.25
N GLU A 607 12.71 -4.76 -21.25
CA GLU A 607 13.64 -3.89 -21.93
C GLU A 607 12.96 -2.92 -22.88
N ALA A 608 11.86 -3.35 -23.49
CA ALA A 608 11.06 -2.52 -24.40
C ALA A 608 10.19 -1.50 -23.64
N VAL A 609 9.96 -1.71 -22.35
CA VAL A 609 9.26 -0.76 -21.48
C VAL A 609 10.30 0.01 -20.67
N PRO A 610 10.69 1.23 -21.04
CA PRO A 610 11.58 2.05 -20.25
C PRO A 610 10.85 2.46 -18.97
N ARG A 611 11.08 1.72 -17.88
CA ARG A 611 10.80 2.22 -16.52
C ARG A 611 12.01 2.93 -15.92
N VAL A 612 12.55 3.77 -16.65
CA VAL A 612 13.11 5.01 -16.16
C VAL A 612 11.92 5.79 -15.64
N ALA A 613 12.00 6.40 -14.47
CA ALA A 613 11.24 7.60 -14.23
C ALA A 613 11.34 8.36 -15.55
N THR A 614 10.30 8.24 -16.35
CA THR A 614 10.26 8.86 -17.67
C THR A 614 10.58 10.30 -17.44
N PRO A 615 11.45 10.88 -18.27
CA PRO A 615 11.53 12.30 -18.32
C PRO A 615 10.10 12.74 -18.68
N ARG A 616 9.34 13.19 -17.66
CA ARG A 616 7.98 13.68 -17.80
C ARG A 616 7.01 12.67 -18.45
N ASP A 617 6.42 11.80 -17.64
CA ASP A 617 5.05 11.43 -17.91
C ASP A 617 4.27 12.75 -17.73
N PRO A 618 3.80 13.41 -18.79
CA PRO A 618 3.15 14.70 -18.67
C PRO A 618 1.82 14.60 -17.91
N ASP A 619 1.29 13.39 -17.78
CA ASP A 619 -0.05 13.17 -17.29
C ASP A 619 -0.04 12.89 -15.78
N PHE A 620 -0.28 13.92 -14.98
CA PHE A 620 -0.43 13.75 -13.54
C PHE A 620 -1.77 13.11 -13.17
N TYR A 621 -2.85 13.51 -13.89
CA TYR A 621 -4.21 13.08 -13.59
C TYR A 621 -4.67 11.84 -14.33
N LEU A 622 -4.01 11.43 -15.39
CA LEU A 622 -4.40 10.22 -16.09
C LEU A 622 -3.90 8.98 -15.34
N GLY A 623 -4.80 8.04 -15.15
CA GLY A 623 -4.50 6.74 -14.58
C GLY A 623 -4.57 5.66 -15.66
N ARG A 624 -5.25 4.55 -15.35
CA ARG A 624 -5.36 3.42 -16.26
C ARG A 624 -6.29 3.75 -17.43
N GLU A 625 -5.84 3.54 -18.66
CA GLU A 625 -6.70 3.59 -19.84
C GLU A 625 -7.66 2.39 -19.84
N LEU A 626 -8.97 2.67 -19.92
CA LEU A 626 -10.02 1.64 -19.89
C LEU A 626 -10.48 1.26 -21.30
N ALA A 627 -10.55 2.25 -22.19
CA ALA A 627 -11.03 2.07 -23.54
C ALA A 627 -10.49 3.16 -24.46
N ARG A 628 -10.23 2.83 -25.74
CA ARG A 628 -9.80 3.77 -26.76
C ARG A 628 -10.45 3.44 -28.10
N THR A 629 -10.85 4.50 -28.78
CA THR A 629 -11.19 4.46 -30.21
C THR A 629 -10.42 5.59 -30.91
N ASP A 630 -10.57 5.74 -32.22
CA ASP A 630 -9.93 6.83 -32.97
C ASP A 630 -10.42 8.23 -32.52
N ASP A 631 -11.65 8.31 -32.00
CA ASP A 631 -12.29 9.57 -31.62
C ASP A 631 -12.54 9.72 -30.12
N SER A 632 -12.20 8.72 -29.30
CA SER A 632 -12.43 8.79 -27.87
C SER A 632 -11.43 7.98 -27.04
N VAL A 633 -11.24 8.37 -25.79
CA VAL A 633 -10.45 7.62 -24.81
C VAL A 633 -11.08 7.76 -23.43
N THR A 634 -11.02 6.72 -22.63
CA THR A 634 -11.50 6.73 -21.24
C THR A 634 -10.40 6.26 -20.31
N PHE A 635 -10.15 7.05 -19.28
CA PHE A 635 -9.20 6.72 -18.22
C PHE A 635 -9.93 6.52 -16.89
N GLU A 636 -9.38 5.65 -16.06
CA GLU A 636 -9.73 5.55 -14.65
C GLU A 636 -8.66 6.23 -13.80
N ARG A 637 -9.07 7.14 -12.93
CA ARG A 637 -8.20 7.86 -11.99
C ARG A 637 -8.68 7.64 -10.57
N VAL A 638 -7.75 7.24 -9.72
CA VAL A 638 -7.97 7.18 -8.27
C VAL A 638 -7.44 8.47 -7.65
N PHE A 639 -8.32 9.24 -7.03
CA PHE A 639 -7.93 10.40 -6.22
C PHE A 639 -7.76 9.95 -4.77
N ASP A 640 -6.59 10.17 -4.23
CA ASP A 640 -6.23 9.88 -2.85
C ASP A 640 -5.34 10.98 -2.27
N LEU A 641 -5.26 11.06 -0.94
CA LEU A 641 -4.51 12.13 -0.29
C LEU A 641 -2.99 11.89 -0.20
N GLU A 642 -2.50 10.76 -0.68
CA GLU A 642 -1.06 10.52 -0.77
C GLU A 642 -0.53 11.12 -2.08
N ARG A 643 -1.10 10.70 -3.20
CA ARG A 643 -0.74 11.24 -4.52
C ARG A 643 -1.22 12.67 -4.72
N ASP A 644 -2.43 12.99 -4.24
CA ASP A 644 -3.07 14.31 -4.38
C ASP A 644 -2.96 15.12 -3.07
N ALA A 645 -1.76 15.12 -2.44
CA ALA A 645 -1.52 15.76 -1.14
C ALA A 645 -1.91 17.25 -1.12
N TYR A 646 -1.79 17.95 -2.25
CA TYR A 646 -2.21 19.34 -2.42
C TYR A 646 -3.71 19.56 -2.09
N LEU A 647 -4.58 18.54 -2.21
CA LEU A 647 -6.00 18.64 -1.84
C LEU A 647 -6.22 18.92 -0.35
N ARG A 648 -5.24 18.63 0.52
CA ARG A 648 -5.29 18.99 1.95
C ARG A 648 -5.30 20.50 2.16
N HIS A 649 -4.86 21.24 1.17
CA HIS A 649 -4.80 22.70 1.15
C HIS A 649 -6.01 23.35 0.46
N HIS A 650 -6.95 22.57 -0.10
CA HIS A 650 -8.20 23.02 -0.67
C HIS A 650 -9.37 22.24 -0.05
N VAL A 651 -9.91 22.77 1.04
CA VAL A 651 -10.92 22.11 1.87
C VAL A 651 -12.27 22.79 1.73
N VAL A 652 -13.31 22.03 1.40
CA VAL A 652 -14.69 22.50 1.28
C VAL A 652 -15.58 21.73 2.26
N ASN A 653 -16.17 22.44 3.23
CA ASN A 653 -16.99 21.86 4.30
C ASN A 653 -16.27 20.73 5.05
N GLY A 654 -14.99 20.93 5.35
CA GLY A 654 -14.16 19.95 6.08
C GLY A 654 -13.59 18.81 5.24
N PHE A 655 -13.86 18.75 3.92
CA PHE A 655 -13.36 17.68 3.05
C PHE A 655 -12.37 18.19 2.01
N PRO A 656 -11.20 17.56 1.85
CA PRO A 656 -10.31 17.77 0.71
C PRO A 656 -11.08 17.61 -0.61
N THR A 657 -11.02 18.62 -1.45
CA THR A 657 -11.88 18.72 -2.64
C THR A 657 -11.05 19.20 -3.83
N LEU A 658 -11.23 18.59 -5.01
CA LEU A 658 -10.59 19.06 -6.24
C LEU A 658 -11.09 20.46 -6.58
N PRO A 659 -10.20 21.45 -6.76
CA PRO A 659 -10.59 22.78 -7.20
C PRO A 659 -11.23 22.74 -8.59
N GLY A 660 -12.29 23.49 -8.82
CA GLY A 660 -12.87 23.62 -10.16
C GLY A 660 -11.88 24.17 -11.19
N THR A 661 -10.96 25.01 -10.76
CA THR A 661 -9.87 25.58 -11.56
C THR A 661 -8.77 24.60 -11.96
N PHE A 662 -8.75 23.37 -11.39
CA PHE A 662 -7.86 22.26 -11.77
C PHE A 662 -8.51 21.30 -12.79
N VAL A 663 -9.81 21.41 -13.02
CA VAL A 663 -10.51 20.63 -14.06
C VAL A 663 -9.94 20.86 -15.46
N PRO A 664 -9.55 22.10 -15.86
CA PRO A 664 -8.86 22.34 -17.11
C PRO A 664 -7.59 21.50 -17.27
N GLU A 665 -6.79 21.29 -16.23
CA GLU A 665 -5.60 20.43 -16.29
C GLU A 665 -5.97 18.97 -16.56
N VAL A 666 -6.92 18.42 -15.79
CA VAL A 666 -7.40 17.03 -15.99
C VAL A 666 -7.88 16.82 -17.44
N ALA A 667 -8.60 17.81 -17.97
CA ALA A 667 -9.13 17.76 -19.32
C ALA A 667 -8.04 17.93 -20.39
N ALA A 668 -7.07 18.80 -20.15
CA ALA A 668 -5.95 19.05 -21.04
C ALA A 668 -5.10 17.79 -21.25
N GLU A 669 -4.74 17.10 -20.15
CA GLU A 669 -4.01 15.83 -20.21
C GLU A 669 -4.78 14.81 -21.07
N ALA A 670 -6.08 14.61 -20.82
CA ALA A 670 -6.89 13.65 -21.55
C ALA A 670 -7.03 13.99 -23.03
N ALA A 671 -7.19 15.28 -23.36
CA ALA A 671 -7.30 15.74 -24.73
C ALA A 671 -5.99 15.58 -25.51
N LEU A 672 -4.85 15.87 -24.88
CA LEU A 672 -3.52 15.69 -25.50
C LEU A 672 -3.18 14.21 -25.71
N ARG A 673 -3.67 13.33 -24.86
CA ARG A 673 -3.53 11.87 -25.05
C ARG A 673 -4.40 11.34 -26.19
N LEU A 674 -5.54 11.96 -26.42
CA LEU A 674 -6.42 11.59 -27.54
C LEU A 674 -5.89 12.21 -28.87
N VAL A 675 -5.40 13.44 -28.83
CA VAL A 675 -4.93 14.19 -30.01
C VAL A 675 -3.52 14.74 -29.73
N PRO A 676 -2.49 13.90 -29.89
CA PRO A 676 -1.11 14.34 -29.63
C PRO A 676 -0.59 15.31 -30.69
N GLY A 677 0.40 16.12 -30.33
CA GLY A 677 1.11 17.04 -31.23
C GLY A 677 0.49 18.44 -31.37
N LEU A 678 -0.70 18.67 -30.83
CA LEU A 678 -1.32 20.01 -30.72
C LEU A 678 -1.06 20.64 -29.36
N LYS A 679 -1.37 21.94 -29.25
CA LYS A 679 -1.26 22.72 -28.01
C LYS A 679 -2.64 23.00 -27.43
N VAL A 680 -2.77 23.03 -26.12
CA VAL A 680 -3.97 23.49 -25.44
C VAL A 680 -4.00 25.01 -25.52
N VAL A 681 -4.89 25.57 -26.34
CA VAL A 681 -5.03 27.02 -26.53
C VAL A 681 -6.21 27.63 -25.76
N GLY A 682 -6.98 26.78 -25.06
CA GLY A 682 -8.06 27.25 -24.20
C GLY A 682 -9.13 26.18 -23.98
N PHE A 683 -10.22 26.63 -23.33
CA PHE A 683 -11.35 25.78 -22.96
C PHE A 683 -12.66 26.52 -23.20
N ALA A 684 -13.75 25.78 -23.29
CA ALA A 684 -15.10 26.30 -23.42
C ALA A 684 -16.09 25.46 -22.58
N ASP A 685 -17.18 26.08 -22.20
CA ASP A 685 -18.34 25.43 -21.58
C ASP A 685 -18.02 24.56 -20.39
N ALA A 686 -17.15 25.06 -19.49
CA ALA A 686 -16.85 24.36 -18.26
C ALA A 686 -18.03 24.42 -17.30
N ALA A 687 -18.54 23.26 -16.88
CA ALA A 687 -19.65 23.09 -15.95
C ALA A 687 -19.22 22.29 -14.72
N PHE A 688 -19.46 22.84 -13.53
CA PHE A 688 -19.12 22.25 -12.23
C PHE A 688 -20.38 21.71 -11.57
N LEU A 689 -20.70 20.44 -11.85
CA LEU A 689 -21.99 19.84 -11.49
C LEU A 689 -22.01 19.32 -10.04
N HIS A 690 -20.90 18.73 -9.59
CA HIS A 690 -20.79 18.16 -8.24
C HIS A 690 -19.34 18.21 -7.76
N PHE A 691 -19.13 18.53 -6.48
CA PHE A 691 -17.81 18.49 -5.86
C PHE A 691 -17.18 17.10 -5.96
N LEU A 692 -15.93 17.04 -6.39
CA LEU A 692 -15.10 15.84 -6.31
C LEU A 692 -14.35 15.89 -4.97
N ARG A 693 -14.82 15.13 -3.99
CA ARG A 693 -14.27 15.08 -2.63
C ARG A 693 -13.51 13.81 -2.39
N VAL A 694 -12.44 13.90 -1.60
CA VAL A 694 -11.74 12.75 -1.03
C VAL A 694 -12.12 12.68 0.45
N TYR A 695 -13.02 11.76 0.80
CA TYR A 695 -13.64 11.71 2.13
C TYR A 695 -12.73 11.09 3.20
N ASP A 696 -11.85 10.17 2.82
CA ASP A 696 -10.99 9.43 3.74
C ASP A 696 -9.77 8.92 2.97
N ALA A 697 -8.59 8.94 3.59
CA ALA A 697 -7.38 8.34 3.03
C ALA A 697 -7.53 6.82 2.76
N LYS A 698 -8.43 6.16 3.50
CA LYS A 698 -8.76 4.72 3.32
C LYS A 698 -9.84 4.45 2.26
N ARG A 699 -10.46 5.51 1.70
CA ARG A 699 -11.50 5.41 0.68
C ARG A 699 -11.15 6.30 -0.51
N PRO A 700 -10.28 5.84 -1.39
CA PRO A 700 -9.91 6.58 -2.58
C PRO A 700 -11.15 6.86 -3.44
N SER A 701 -11.17 8.02 -4.07
CA SER A 701 -12.25 8.44 -4.95
C SER A 701 -11.94 8.04 -6.38
N VAL A 702 -12.51 6.94 -6.84
CA VAL A 702 -12.33 6.45 -8.22
C VAL A 702 -13.21 7.24 -9.17
N LYS A 703 -12.61 7.79 -10.24
CA LYS A 703 -13.29 8.57 -11.28
C LYS A 703 -12.93 8.04 -12.67
N ARG A 704 -13.86 8.23 -13.60
CA ARG A 704 -13.66 8.02 -15.03
C ARG A 704 -13.50 9.39 -15.70
N ILE A 705 -12.46 9.51 -16.50
CA ILE A 705 -12.17 10.68 -17.33
C ILE A 705 -12.41 10.23 -18.79
N HIS A 706 -13.49 10.69 -19.38
CA HIS A 706 -13.85 10.35 -20.75
C HIS A 706 -13.63 11.55 -21.66
N ALA A 707 -12.72 11.43 -22.61
CA ALA A 707 -12.42 12.43 -23.63
C ALA A 707 -12.93 11.95 -25.00
N ARG A 708 -13.61 12.82 -25.73
CA ARG A 708 -14.13 12.54 -27.09
C ARG A 708 -13.95 13.74 -27.98
N ILE A 709 -13.48 13.51 -29.22
CA ILE A 709 -13.45 14.56 -30.24
C ILE A 709 -14.89 14.99 -30.55
N ALA A 710 -15.20 16.25 -30.24
CA ALA A 710 -16.52 16.83 -30.48
C ALA A 710 -16.63 17.47 -31.88
N ALA A 711 -15.55 18.13 -32.33
CA ALA A 711 -15.48 18.73 -33.66
C ALA A 711 -14.03 18.94 -34.10
N ARG A 712 -13.84 19.08 -35.40
CA ARG A 712 -12.62 19.55 -36.04
C ARG A 712 -12.99 20.79 -36.86
N ASP A 713 -12.37 21.91 -36.55
CA ASP A 713 -12.65 23.22 -37.19
C ASP A 713 -11.33 23.82 -37.72
N GLY A 714 -11.07 23.61 -39.00
CA GLY A 714 -9.80 23.93 -39.62
C GLY A 714 -8.64 23.22 -38.95
N ASP A 715 -7.63 23.99 -38.47
CA ASP A 715 -6.48 23.49 -37.73
C ASP A 715 -6.75 23.27 -36.23
N ALA A 716 -7.97 23.55 -35.77
CA ALA A 716 -8.38 23.36 -34.36
C ALA A 716 -9.16 22.07 -34.15
N VAL A 717 -8.94 21.44 -32.99
CA VAL A 717 -9.70 20.27 -32.57
C VAL A 717 -10.38 20.57 -31.23
N LEU A 718 -11.66 20.32 -31.16
CA LEU A 718 -12.46 20.44 -29.94
C LEU A 718 -12.64 19.06 -29.32
N VAL A 719 -12.19 18.90 -28.08
CA VAL A 719 -12.30 17.63 -27.34
C VAL A 719 -13.20 17.87 -26.12
N HIS A 720 -14.35 17.22 -26.10
CA HIS A 720 -15.23 17.22 -24.93
C HIS A 720 -14.73 16.21 -23.90
N VAL A 721 -14.58 16.68 -22.64
CA VAL A 721 -14.09 15.85 -21.53
C VAL A 721 -15.13 15.87 -20.41
N ARG A 722 -15.50 14.67 -19.97
CA ARG A 722 -16.41 14.44 -18.84
C ARG A 722 -15.71 13.67 -17.74
N ILE A 723 -15.79 14.17 -16.52
CA ILE A 723 -15.29 13.51 -15.32
C ILE A 723 -16.48 13.01 -14.52
N SER A 724 -16.57 11.70 -14.31
CA SER A 724 -17.71 11.07 -13.65
C SER A 724 -17.25 10.01 -12.64
N GLY A 725 -18.15 9.54 -11.80
CA GLY A 725 -17.85 8.48 -10.86
C GLY A 725 -19.11 7.90 -10.21
N ASP A 726 -18.98 6.73 -9.62
CA ASP A 726 -20.08 6.09 -8.93
C ASP A 726 -20.26 6.72 -7.53
N VAL A 727 -21.50 6.94 -7.14
CA VAL A 727 -21.87 7.33 -5.78
C VAL A 727 -22.10 6.07 -4.97
N LEU A 728 -21.32 5.93 -3.89
CA LEU A 728 -21.38 4.77 -3.03
C LEU A 728 -22.09 5.09 -1.71
N ALA A 729 -22.90 4.17 -1.21
CA ALA A 729 -23.39 4.18 0.17
C ALA A 729 -22.23 3.96 1.15
N PRO A 730 -22.38 4.26 2.45
CA PRO A 730 -21.36 3.96 3.47
C PRO A 730 -20.92 2.48 3.49
N GLY A 731 -21.79 1.57 3.06
CA GLY A 731 -21.51 0.13 2.92
C GLY A 731 -20.90 -0.28 1.56
N GLY A 732 -20.53 0.66 0.70
CA GLY A 732 -19.91 0.36 -0.61
C GLY A 732 -20.88 0.02 -1.74
N GLN A 733 -22.19 -0.05 -1.48
CA GLN A 733 -23.20 -0.27 -2.52
C GLN A 733 -23.28 0.93 -3.46
N VAL A 734 -23.31 0.70 -4.76
CA VAL A 734 -23.48 1.76 -5.76
C VAL A 734 -24.92 2.28 -5.69
N LEU A 735 -25.07 3.54 -5.29
CA LEU A 735 -26.36 4.25 -5.26
C LEU A 735 -26.68 4.89 -6.63
N VAL A 736 -25.68 5.49 -7.25
CA VAL A 736 -25.79 6.11 -8.57
C VAL A 736 -24.56 5.74 -9.38
N ARG A 737 -24.75 5.21 -10.58
CA ARG A 737 -23.64 4.92 -11.50
C ARG A 737 -23.32 6.16 -12.35
N ASP A 738 -22.02 6.34 -12.63
CA ASP A 738 -21.49 7.29 -13.59
C ASP A 738 -21.99 8.72 -13.41
N LYS A 739 -22.16 9.17 -12.15
CA LYS A 739 -22.61 10.52 -11.84
C LYS A 739 -21.59 11.55 -12.35
N PRO A 740 -21.97 12.52 -13.18
CA PRO A 740 -21.05 13.55 -13.68
C PRO A 740 -20.67 14.50 -12.55
N HIS A 741 -19.37 14.80 -12.46
CA HIS A 741 -18.82 15.84 -11.60
C HIS A 741 -18.52 17.11 -12.37
N PHE A 742 -17.86 16.96 -13.53
CA PHE A 742 -17.41 18.06 -14.37
C PHE A 742 -17.55 17.71 -15.84
N GLU A 743 -17.84 18.73 -16.64
CA GLU A 743 -17.82 18.68 -18.11
C GLU A 743 -17.12 19.93 -18.65
N ILE A 744 -16.28 19.77 -19.67
CA ILE A 744 -15.51 20.87 -20.26
C ILE A 744 -15.08 20.51 -21.67
N THR A 745 -14.99 21.50 -22.55
CA THR A 745 -14.48 21.32 -23.92
C THR A 745 -13.09 21.93 -24.01
N VAL A 746 -12.09 21.13 -24.36
CA VAL A 746 -10.69 21.54 -24.60
C VAL A 746 -10.54 21.99 -26.05
N ARG A 747 -9.89 23.11 -26.27
CA ARG A 747 -9.54 23.65 -27.58
C ARG A 747 -8.06 23.42 -27.86
N LEU A 748 -7.77 22.59 -28.85
CA LEU A 748 -6.42 22.29 -29.30
C LEU A 748 -6.14 22.96 -30.64
N ALA A 749 -4.92 23.52 -30.80
CA ALA A 749 -4.45 24.08 -32.06
C ALA A 749 -2.93 23.97 -32.19
N ALA A 750 -2.41 24.19 -33.42
CA ALA A 750 -0.98 24.12 -33.67
C ALA A 750 -0.20 25.27 -33.02
N ALA A 751 -0.83 26.45 -32.84
CA ALA A 751 -0.21 27.65 -32.27
C ALA A 751 -1.18 28.43 -31.38
N TYR A 752 -0.62 29.18 -30.45
CA TYR A 752 -1.39 30.18 -29.64
C TYR A 752 -1.73 31.37 -30.50
N ALA A 753 -2.91 31.99 -30.24
CA ALA A 753 -3.27 33.25 -30.80
C ALA A 753 -2.37 34.41 -30.27
N PRO A 754 -2.17 35.49 -31.02
CA PRO A 754 -1.46 36.67 -30.50
C PRO A 754 -2.10 37.18 -29.20
N ALA A 755 -1.26 37.45 -28.20
CA ALA A 755 -1.73 37.95 -26.91
C ALA A 755 -2.29 39.39 -27.03
N PRO A 756 -3.55 39.64 -26.66
CA PRO A 756 -4.10 40.99 -26.65
C PRO A 756 -3.41 41.88 -25.61
N VAL A 757 -3.45 43.17 -25.83
CA VAL A 757 -3.02 44.19 -24.86
C VAL A 757 -4.19 44.45 -23.90
N TRP A 758 -3.90 44.48 -22.60
CA TRP A 758 -4.85 44.89 -21.59
C TRP A 758 -4.93 46.43 -21.53
N ASN A 759 -6.10 46.94 -21.75
CA ASN A 759 -6.38 48.37 -21.53
C ASN A 759 -6.99 48.50 -20.13
N GLU A 760 -6.23 49.07 -19.20
CA GLU A 760 -6.69 49.31 -17.84
C GLU A 760 -7.90 50.24 -17.89
N PRO A 761 -9.05 49.93 -17.27
CA PRO A 761 -10.14 50.88 -17.14
C PRO A 761 -9.69 52.16 -16.40
N PRO A 762 -10.24 53.31 -16.69
CA PRO A 762 -9.87 54.54 -15.99
C PRO A 762 -10.02 54.34 -14.49
N GLY A 763 -9.01 54.80 -13.74
CA GLY A 763 -8.83 54.46 -12.34
C GLY A 763 -9.91 54.99 -11.42
N GLY A 764 -10.29 54.21 -10.40
CA GLY A 764 -11.03 54.59 -9.22
C GLY A 764 -10.15 54.45 -7.97
N THR A 765 -10.66 54.87 -6.82
CA THR A 765 -9.97 54.71 -5.53
C THR A 765 -9.81 53.26 -5.21
N PHE A 766 -8.56 52.81 -5.00
CA PHE A 766 -8.26 51.44 -4.60
C PHE A 766 -8.59 51.24 -3.11
N VAL A 767 -9.42 50.22 -2.84
CA VAL A 767 -9.79 49.79 -1.49
C VAL A 767 -9.21 48.39 -1.26
N PRO A 768 -8.29 48.22 -0.30
CA PRO A 768 -7.79 46.90 0.06
C PRO A 768 -8.90 45.99 0.59
N VAL A 769 -8.94 44.74 0.15
CA VAL A 769 -9.87 43.69 0.62
C VAL A 769 -9.05 42.47 1.01
N ALA A 770 -9.25 41.99 2.23
CA ALA A 770 -8.59 40.77 2.67
C ALA A 770 -9.10 39.52 1.90
N ASP A 771 -8.23 38.55 1.66
CA ASP A 771 -8.61 37.26 1.08
C ASP A 771 -9.45 36.47 2.08
N PRO A 772 -10.71 36.12 1.77
CA PRO A 772 -11.62 35.49 2.74
C PRO A 772 -11.39 33.99 2.94
N TYR A 773 -10.54 33.35 2.14
CA TYR A 773 -10.38 31.88 2.12
C TYR A 773 -9.33 31.35 3.09
N HIS A 774 -8.71 32.18 3.94
CA HIS A 774 -7.67 31.78 4.87
C HIS A 774 -8.17 31.60 6.31
N PHE A 775 -9.43 31.87 6.58
CA PHE A 775 -9.99 31.74 7.93
C PHE A 775 -10.42 30.31 8.24
N ASP A 776 -10.07 29.80 9.41
CA ASP A 776 -10.37 28.42 9.82
C ASP A 776 -11.86 28.09 9.90
N ALA A 777 -12.68 29.08 10.24
CA ALA A 777 -14.14 28.95 10.33
C ALA A 777 -14.85 28.95 8.96
N ALA A 778 -14.14 29.29 7.88
CA ALA A 778 -14.72 29.34 6.55
C ALA A 778 -15.07 27.95 6.02
N PRO A 779 -16.24 27.74 5.40
CA PRO A 779 -16.61 26.47 4.79
C PRO A 779 -15.73 26.12 3.56
N VAL A 780 -15.09 27.12 2.95
CA VAL A 780 -14.04 26.95 1.94
C VAL A 780 -12.77 27.52 2.51
N ARG A 781 -11.79 26.67 2.74
CA ARG A 781 -10.50 27.04 3.32
C ARG A 781 -9.36 26.67 2.36
N LEU A 782 -8.55 27.69 2.03
CA LEU A 782 -7.41 27.58 1.14
C LEU A 782 -6.12 27.90 1.90
N THR A 783 -5.14 27.01 1.83
CA THR A 783 -3.85 27.17 2.51
C THR A 783 -2.69 26.79 1.58
N GLY A 784 -1.45 26.85 2.03
CA GLY A 784 -0.28 26.42 1.28
C GLY A 784 -0.16 27.09 -0.09
N MET A 785 -0.09 26.29 -1.18
CA MET A 785 0.05 26.77 -2.55
C MET A 785 -1.14 27.62 -3.02
N PHE A 786 -2.31 27.45 -2.41
CA PHE A 786 -3.48 28.28 -2.74
C PHE A 786 -3.43 29.67 -2.10
N VAL A 787 -2.43 29.99 -1.27
CA VAL A 787 -2.13 31.38 -0.88
C VAL A 787 -1.35 32.05 -2.02
N SER A 788 -2.03 32.27 -3.14
CA SER A 788 -1.41 32.63 -4.42
C SER A 788 -1.65 34.08 -4.84
N THR A 789 -2.24 34.91 -3.98
CA THR A 789 -2.57 36.31 -4.29
C THR A 789 -2.03 37.26 -3.23
N THR A 790 -1.53 38.41 -3.67
CA THR A 790 -1.09 39.55 -2.84
C THR A 790 -1.70 40.85 -3.39
N ASP A 791 -1.60 41.94 -2.64
CA ASP A 791 -2.09 43.28 -3.04
C ASP A 791 -3.55 43.23 -3.52
N THR A 792 -4.37 42.49 -2.76
CA THR A 792 -5.77 42.26 -3.08
C THR A 792 -6.65 43.50 -2.77
N GLY A 793 -7.55 43.86 -3.67
CA GLY A 793 -8.46 44.94 -3.44
C GLY A 793 -9.39 45.19 -4.63
N MET A 794 -10.17 46.24 -4.52
CA MET A 794 -11.16 46.66 -5.51
C MET A 794 -11.14 48.15 -5.78
N SER A 795 -11.67 48.56 -6.91
CA SER A 795 -11.96 49.91 -7.30
C SER A 795 -13.43 50.02 -7.77
N GLU A 796 -13.86 51.18 -8.21
CA GLU A 796 -15.19 51.37 -8.76
C GLU A 796 -15.42 50.55 -10.04
N THR A 797 -14.38 50.32 -10.83
CA THR A 797 -14.45 49.69 -12.14
C THR A 797 -14.11 48.22 -12.15
N GLY A 798 -13.45 47.71 -11.09
CA GLY A 798 -13.01 46.33 -11.08
C GLY A 798 -12.34 45.87 -9.80
N LYS A 799 -11.80 44.66 -9.81
CA LYS A 799 -11.07 44.04 -8.73
C LYS A 799 -9.67 43.64 -9.20
N GLN A 800 -8.71 43.64 -8.28
CA GLN A 800 -7.32 43.38 -8.62
C GLN A 800 -6.54 42.63 -7.54
N ALA A 801 -5.51 41.93 -7.97
CA ALA A 801 -4.47 41.32 -7.13
C ALA A 801 -3.17 41.17 -7.93
N ARG A 802 -2.13 40.70 -7.27
CA ARG A 802 -0.94 40.16 -7.90
C ARG A 802 -0.85 38.65 -7.63
N PHE A 803 -0.44 37.90 -8.62
CA PHE A 803 -0.14 36.49 -8.49
C PHE A 803 1.21 36.28 -7.81
N ARG A 804 1.24 35.37 -6.87
CA ARG A 804 2.45 34.90 -6.21
C ARG A 804 2.39 33.38 -6.14
N LEU A 805 3.33 32.72 -6.77
CA LEU A 805 3.45 31.27 -6.66
C LEU A 805 4.05 30.91 -5.29
N ASN A 806 3.36 30.05 -4.54
CA ASN A 806 3.78 29.54 -3.24
C ASN A 806 3.94 28.02 -3.31
N VAL A 807 4.85 27.58 -4.19
CA VAL A 807 5.18 26.18 -4.42
C VAL A 807 6.71 26.08 -4.34
N PRO A 808 7.27 25.03 -3.70
CA PRO A 808 8.71 24.79 -3.67
C PRO A 808 9.29 24.69 -5.08
N ASP A 809 10.52 25.15 -5.26
CA ASP A 809 11.24 24.96 -6.52
C ASP A 809 11.36 23.45 -6.83
N GLY A 810 10.98 23.07 -8.05
CA GLY A 810 11.02 21.67 -8.48
C GLY A 810 9.89 20.79 -7.91
N ASP A 811 8.78 21.38 -7.44
CA ASP A 811 7.62 20.62 -6.99
C ASP A 811 7.21 19.55 -8.03
N PRO A 812 7.12 18.27 -7.64
CA PRO A 812 6.92 17.16 -8.58
C PRO A 812 5.50 17.11 -9.18
N VAL A 813 4.53 17.84 -8.61
CA VAL A 813 3.15 17.90 -9.08
C VAL A 813 2.98 19.03 -10.09
N PHE A 814 3.20 20.27 -9.66
CA PHE A 814 2.88 21.46 -10.47
C PHE A 814 3.87 21.69 -11.62
N SER A 815 5.08 21.16 -11.55
CA SER A 815 6.03 21.15 -12.67
C SER A 815 5.62 20.23 -13.82
N ARG A 816 4.67 19.32 -13.59
CA ARG A 816 4.14 18.37 -14.60
C ARG A 816 2.91 18.91 -15.32
N PHE A 817 2.23 19.89 -14.77
CA PHE A 817 1.00 20.44 -15.33
C PHE A 817 1.24 21.11 -16.70
N VAL A 818 0.25 21.04 -17.54
CA VAL A 818 0.21 21.70 -18.86
C VAL A 818 -0.41 23.08 -18.75
N VAL A 819 -1.35 23.23 -17.79
CA VAL A 819 -2.14 24.45 -17.58
C VAL A 819 -1.75 25.08 -16.24
N PRO A 820 -1.66 26.43 -16.16
CA PRO A 820 -1.34 27.12 -14.91
C PRO A 820 -2.55 27.16 -13.96
N SER A 821 -2.80 26.04 -13.27
CA SER A 821 -4.00 25.80 -12.47
C SER A 821 -4.07 26.63 -11.19
N ILE A 822 -2.92 26.93 -10.55
CA ILE A 822 -2.86 27.81 -9.37
C ILE A 822 -3.13 29.28 -9.79
N LEU A 823 -2.62 29.70 -10.95
CA LEU A 823 -2.91 31.03 -11.51
C LEU A 823 -4.39 31.16 -11.86
N LEU A 824 -5.01 30.12 -12.44
CA LEU A 824 -6.46 30.07 -12.66
C LEU A 824 -7.24 30.19 -11.36
N ASP A 825 -6.81 29.52 -10.31
CA ASP A 825 -7.44 29.61 -8.98
C ASP A 825 -7.31 31.01 -8.38
N GLY A 826 -6.12 31.58 -8.40
CA GLY A 826 -5.89 32.94 -7.96
C GLY A 826 -6.75 33.96 -8.71
N LEU A 827 -6.91 33.80 -10.03
CA LEU A 827 -7.72 34.66 -10.84
C LEU A 827 -9.22 34.52 -10.51
N ALA A 828 -9.72 33.31 -10.29
CA ALA A 828 -11.11 33.06 -9.88
C ALA A 828 -11.41 33.67 -8.49
N ARG A 829 -10.45 33.64 -7.57
CA ARG A 829 -10.60 34.20 -6.21
C ARG A 829 -10.73 35.71 -6.18
N VAL A 830 -10.02 36.42 -7.09
CA VAL A 830 -10.13 37.89 -7.18
C VAL A 830 -11.55 38.33 -7.42
N ALA A 831 -12.38 37.52 -8.08
CA ALA A 831 -13.79 37.82 -8.32
C ALA A 831 -14.61 37.96 -7.03
N ALA A 832 -14.26 37.25 -5.97
CA ALA A 832 -14.96 37.26 -4.68
C ALA A 832 -14.58 38.44 -3.78
N LEU A 833 -13.53 39.20 -4.12
CA LEU A 833 -13.11 40.35 -3.31
C LEU A 833 -14.19 41.42 -3.32
N ASP A 834 -14.88 41.62 -2.17
CA ASP A 834 -15.86 42.68 -1.95
C ASP A 834 -16.12 42.91 -0.45
N HIS A 835 -16.79 43.98 -0.07
CA HIS A 835 -17.28 44.19 1.27
C HIS A 835 -18.82 44.21 1.25
N VAL A 836 -19.44 43.36 2.06
CA VAL A 836 -20.88 43.24 2.20
C VAL A 836 -21.26 43.48 3.67
N ALA A 837 -22.30 44.22 3.95
CA ALA A 837 -22.72 44.58 5.30
C ALA A 837 -21.56 45.17 6.15
N GLY A 838 -20.68 45.95 5.54
CA GLY A 838 -19.57 46.67 6.12
C GLY A 838 -18.29 45.83 6.23
N ASP A 839 -18.29 44.76 7.01
CA ASP A 839 -17.08 44.02 7.35
C ASP A 839 -17.06 42.57 6.88
N TYR A 840 -18.04 42.12 6.12
CA TYR A 840 -18.12 40.75 5.61
C TYR A 840 -17.68 40.67 4.13
N ILE A 841 -16.95 39.62 3.81
CA ILE A 841 -16.43 39.31 2.48
C ILE A 841 -17.09 38.01 1.99
N PRO A 842 -17.65 37.96 0.77
CA PRO A 842 -18.32 36.79 0.25
C PRO A 842 -17.32 35.67 -0.07
N LEU A 843 -17.72 34.41 0.20
CA LEU A 843 -17.05 33.19 -0.27
C LEU A 843 -17.79 32.67 -1.48
N ALA A 844 -17.15 32.67 -2.63
CA ALA A 844 -17.75 32.23 -3.88
C ALA A 844 -17.09 30.93 -4.38
N ALA A 845 -17.91 30.05 -4.97
CA ALA A 845 -17.44 28.88 -5.71
C ALA A 845 -17.92 28.99 -7.17
N PRO A 846 -17.08 28.66 -8.18
CA PRO A 846 -17.48 28.71 -9.56
C PRO A 846 -18.50 27.61 -9.87
N MET A 847 -19.51 27.96 -10.68
CA MET A 847 -20.53 27.03 -11.19
C MET A 847 -20.32 26.72 -12.67
N SER A 848 -19.87 27.72 -13.43
CA SER A 848 -19.50 27.53 -14.83
C SER A 848 -18.48 28.59 -15.28
N ILE A 849 -17.75 28.27 -16.32
CA ILE A 849 -16.86 29.19 -17.05
C ILE A 849 -17.16 29.01 -18.53
N GLY A 850 -17.68 30.05 -19.17
CA GLY A 850 -18.05 29.99 -20.57
C GLY A 850 -16.82 29.81 -21.47
N ARG A 851 -15.72 30.54 -21.17
CA ARG A 851 -14.49 30.44 -21.97
C ARG A 851 -13.22 30.72 -21.18
N ILE A 852 -12.17 29.94 -21.46
CA ILE A 852 -10.80 30.22 -21.04
C ILE A 852 -9.92 30.29 -22.30
N ASP A 853 -9.18 31.37 -22.47
CA ASP A 853 -8.20 31.52 -23.54
C ASP A 853 -6.80 31.58 -22.95
N LEU A 854 -5.89 30.79 -23.50
CA LEU A 854 -4.45 30.79 -23.19
C LEU A 854 -3.70 31.42 -24.36
N TYR A 855 -2.77 32.33 -24.07
CA TYR A 855 -1.98 33.01 -25.11
C TYR A 855 -0.49 32.65 -25.08
N GLU A 856 -0.08 31.85 -24.11
CA GLU A 856 1.29 31.41 -23.91
C GLU A 856 1.30 29.99 -23.30
N ALA A 857 2.31 29.21 -23.65
CA ALA A 857 2.53 27.91 -23.06
C ALA A 857 3.16 28.03 -21.66
N GLY A 858 2.80 27.13 -20.76
CA GLY A 858 3.50 26.93 -19.51
C GLY A 858 2.58 26.65 -18.34
N ASN A 859 3.10 25.87 -17.39
CA ASN A 859 2.48 25.67 -16.08
C ASN A 859 2.81 26.84 -15.14
N ASP A 860 2.31 26.79 -13.91
CA ASP A 860 2.51 27.82 -12.90
C ASP A 860 3.99 28.12 -12.63
N CYS A 861 4.83 27.07 -12.52
CA CYS A 861 6.27 27.21 -12.26
C CYS A 861 7.00 27.90 -13.43
N GLU A 862 6.68 27.49 -14.65
CA GLU A 862 7.29 28.05 -15.87
C GLU A 862 6.90 29.51 -16.10
N LEU A 863 5.62 29.86 -15.85
CA LEU A 863 5.13 31.23 -16.00
C LEU A 863 5.68 32.16 -14.92
N ALA A 864 5.75 31.69 -13.66
CA ALA A 864 6.34 32.46 -12.57
C ALA A 864 7.84 32.70 -12.79
N ALA A 865 8.56 31.74 -13.37
CA ALA A 865 9.99 31.90 -13.71
C ALA A 865 10.22 32.86 -14.88
N ARG A 866 9.29 32.91 -15.86
CA ARG A 866 9.42 33.80 -17.05
C ARG A 866 8.96 35.22 -16.78
N HIS A 867 8.01 35.43 -15.88
CA HIS A 867 7.42 36.74 -15.64
C HIS A 867 7.64 37.20 -14.20
N ALA A 868 8.40 38.25 -14.01
CA ALA A 868 8.75 38.82 -12.71
C ALA A 868 7.52 39.24 -11.88
N SER A 869 6.38 39.51 -12.53
CA SER A 869 5.11 39.85 -11.89
C SER A 869 3.97 39.54 -12.84
N ILE A 870 2.88 38.99 -12.31
CA ILE A 870 1.64 38.78 -13.05
C ILE A 870 0.51 39.48 -12.30
N ALA A 871 -0.13 40.45 -12.97
CA ALA A 871 -1.25 41.18 -12.39
C ALA A 871 -2.58 40.48 -12.70
N LEU A 872 -3.45 40.36 -11.71
CA LEU A 872 -4.79 39.79 -11.84
C LEU A 872 -5.83 40.92 -11.85
N ARG A 873 -6.77 40.90 -12.81
CA ARG A 873 -7.80 41.90 -13.01
C ARG A 873 -9.14 41.24 -13.28
N VAL A 874 -10.18 41.73 -12.65
CA VAL A 874 -11.59 41.32 -12.89
C VAL A 874 -12.45 42.56 -13.19
N THR A 875 -13.16 42.54 -14.30
CA THR A 875 -14.07 43.58 -14.73
C THR A 875 -15.37 42.99 -15.30
N PRO A 876 -16.52 43.60 -15.13
CA PRO A 876 -16.82 44.74 -14.23
C PRO A 876 -16.65 44.33 -12.75
N ARG A 877 -16.68 45.29 -11.85
CA ARG A 877 -16.63 45.04 -10.40
C ARG A 877 -17.74 44.10 -9.93
N ALA A 878 -18.97 44.33 -10.42
CA ALA A 878 -20.07 43.42 -10.11
C ALA A 878 -19.92 42.11 -10.87
N PHE A 879 -19.70 41.03 -10.14
CA PHE A 879 -19.66 39.68 -10.64
C PHE A 879 -21.03 39.01 -10.39
N ALA A 880 -21.60 38.41 -11.45
CA ALA A 880 -22.88 37.73 -11.31
C ALA A 880 -22.69 36.43 -10.49
N LEU A 881 -23.06 36.48 -9.23
CA LEU A 881 -22.96 35.37 -8.29
C LEU A 881 -24.17 34.42 -8.35
N GLU A 882 -25.25 34.85 -9.00
CA GLU A 882 -26.47 34.05 -9.19
C GLU A 882 -27.21 34.47 -10.48
N GLY A 883 -27.76 33.49 -11.19
CA GLY A 883 -28.53 33.68 -12.40
C GLY A 883 -27.79 33.29 -13.70
N PRO A 884 -28.43 33.51 -14.87
CA PRO A 884 -27.80 33.26 -16.15
C PRO A 884 -26.52 34.10 -16.27
N ALA A 885 -25.47 33.45 -16.84
CA ALA A 885 -24.18 34.11 -17.04
C ALA A 885 -24.39 35.56 -17.58
N SER A 886 -23.90 36.54 -16.83
CA SER A 886 -23.88 37.90 -17.37
C SER A 886 -22.86 37.90 -18.49
N SER A 887 -23.31 37.98 -19.74
CA SER A 887 -22.42 38.14 -20.89
C SER A 887 -21.56 39.40 -20.67
N GLY A 888 -20.24 39.21 -20.52
CA GLY A 888 -19.29 40.29 -20.49
C GLY A 888 -18.35 40.41 -19.29
N ASN A 889 -18.42 39.53 -18.27
CA ASN A 889 -17.36 39.57 -17.27
C ASN A 889 -16.04 38.97 -17.83
N ARG A 890 -14.92 39.59 -17.45
CA ARG A 890 -13.57 39.18 -17.85
C ARG A 890 -12.65 39.14 -16.65
N PHE A 891 -11.99 38.04 -16.52
CA PHE A 891 -10.93 37.79 -15.53
C PHE A 891 -9.63 37.61 -16.32
N VAL A 892 -8.64 38.46 -16.14
CA VAL A 892 -7.42 38.47 -16.94
C VAL A 892 -6.18 38.42 -16.06
N ALA A 893 -5.23 37.62 -16.47
CA ALA A 893 -3.85 37.64 -15.96
C ALA A 893 -3.01 38.46 -16.97
N VAL A 894 -2.32 39.48 -16.47
CA VAL A 894 -1.61 40.47 -17.31
C VAL A 894 -0.11 40.42 -16.99
N ARG A 895 0.72 40.28 -18.01
CA ARG A 895 2.17 40.30 -17.92
C ARG A 895 2.71 41.72 -17.69
N PRO A 896 4.01 41.85 -17.26
CA PRO A 896 4.63 43.18 -17.07
C PRO A 896 4.63 44.09 -18.30
N ASP A 897 4.59 43.52 -19.52
CA ASP A 897 4.55 44.24 -20.78
C ASP A 897 3.14 44.70 -21.18
N GLY A 898 2.14 44.48 -20.29
CA GLY A 898 0.73 44.87 -20.50
C GLY A 898 -0.05 43.90 -21.40
N ARG A 899 0.53 42.80 -21.85
CA ARG A 899 -0.19 41.79 -22.63
C ARG A 899 -0.90 40.79 -21.75
N ILE A 900 -2.03 40.30 -22.22
CA ILE A 900 -2.82 39.27 -21.52
C ILE A 900 -2.11 37.92 -21.66
N LEU A 901 -1.83 37.28 -20.56
CA LEU A 901 -1.27 35.93 -20.49
C LEU A 901 -2.36 34.86 -20.68
N MET A 902 -3.48 35.07 -19.99
CA MET A 902 -4.67 34.22 -20.06
C MET A 902 -5.90 35.00 -19.61
N GLN A 903 -7.08 34.52 -20.01
CA GLN A 903 -8.34 35.11 -19.55
C GLN A 903 -9.43 34.06 -19.37
N MET A 904 -10.34 34.34 -18.43
CA MET A 904 -11.64 33.65 -18.29
C MET A 904 -12.76 34.64 -18.60
N ARG A 905 -13.84 34.17 -19.25
CA ARG A 905 -15.02 34.96 -19.58
C ARG A 905 -16.28 34.19 -19.23
N ASP A 906 -17.34 34.94 -19.00
CA ASP A 906 -18.68 34.41 -18.72
C ASP A 906 -18.63 33.39 -17.54
N VAL A 907 -17.97 33.83 -16.45
CA VAL A 907 -17.85 33.03 -15.22
C VAL A 907 -19.07 33.26 -14.37
N THR A 908 -19.70 32.18 -13.93
CA THR A 908 -20.78 32.24 -12.92
C THR A 908 -20.34 31.54 -11.66
N GLY A 909 -20.84 31.96 -10.51
CA GLY A 909 -20.53 31.38 -9.23
C GLY A 909 -21.70 31.45 -8.28
N ILE A 910 -21.57 30.73 -7.16
CA ILE A 910 -22.52 30.77 -6.07
C ILE A 910 -21.80 31.23 -4.80
N VAL A 911 -22.41 32.15 -4.06
CA VAL A 911 -21.93 32.54 -2.75
C VAL A 911 -22.34 31.45 -1.75
N THR A 912 -21.34 30.81 -1.15
CA THR A 912 -21.54 29.74 -0.16
C THR A 912 -21.67 30.26 1.28
N GLY A 913 -21.35 31.53 1.51
CA GLY A 913 -21.44 32.25 2.79
C GLY A 913 -20.54 33.46 2.80
N TYR A 914 -20.33 34.02 3.98
CA TYR A 914 -19.55 35.23 4.19
C TYR A 914 -18.62 35.08 5.37
N VAL A 915 -17.48 35.76 5.35
CA VAL A 915 -16.50 35.77 6.45
C VAL A 915 -16.26 37.21 6.89
N HIS A 916 -16.29 37.44 8.19
CA HIS A 916 -15.94 38.73 8.77
C HIS A 916 -14.44 38.99 8.66
N ARG A 917 -14.04 40.10 8.02
CA ARG A 917 -12.64 40.38 7.63
C ARG A 917 -11.61 40.44 8.76
N VAL A 918 -12.07 40.69 10.00
CA VAL A 918 -11.19 40.84 11.16
C VAL A 918 -11.23 39.59 12.04
N THR A 919 -12.42 39.07 12.34
CA THR A 919 -12.59 37.98 13.30
C THR A 919 -12.59 36.60 12.67
N GLY A 920 -12.73 36.49 11.33
CA GLY A 920 -12.89 35.24 10.63
C GLY A 920 -14.25 34.55 10.89
N ALA A 921 -15.17 35.20 11.58
CA ALA A 921 -16.47 34.61 11.88
C ALA A 921 -17.27 34.39 10.59
N PHE A 922 -17.79 33.17 10.45
CA PHE A 922 -18.63 32.81 9.31
C PHE A 922 -20.08 33.29 9.54
N ALA A 923 -20.70 33.79 8.48
CA ALA A 923 -22.11 34.14 8.45
C ALA A 923 -22.78 33.53 7.20
N THR A 924 -23.99 33.03 7.39
CA THR A 924 -24.86 32.57 6.30
C THR A 924 -25.43 33.76 5.52
N ARG A 925 -25.93 33.49 4.31
CA ARG A 925 -26.61 34.49 3.51
C ARG A 925 -27.79 35.13 4.25
N GLY A 926 -28.63 34.30 4.90
CA GLY A 926 -29.79 34.84 5.64
C GLY A 926 -29.41 35.80 6.77
N GLU A 927 -28.27 35.54 7.44
CA GLU A 927 -27.74 36.41 8.49
C GLU A 927 -27.23 37.77 7.92
N ILE A 928 -26.62 37.74 6.73
CA ILE A 928 -26.18 38.94 6.04
C ILE A 928 -27.36 39.73 5.49
N ASP A 929 -28.34 39.05 4.89
CA ASP A 929 -29.56 39.71 4.39
C ASP A 929 -30.33 40.40 5.54
N ALA A 930 -30.42 39.78 6.70
CA ALA A 930 -31.02 40.36 7.89
C ALA A 930 -30.26 41.62 8.38
N ARG A 931 -28.90 41.61 8.34
CA ARG A 931 -28.06 42.76 8.69
C ARG A 931 -28.25 43.93 7.72
N LEU A 932 -28.31 43.63 6.42
CA LEU A 932 -28.55 44.64 5.39
C LEU A 932 -29.93 45.27 5.54
N ALA A 933 -30.96 44.48 5.79
CA ALA A 933 -32.31 44.95 6.06
C ALA A 933 -32.38 45.85 7.32
N ALA A 934 -31.69 45.45 8.39
CA ALA A 934 -31.60 46.27 9.61
C ALA A 934 -30.87 47.60 9.38
N HIS A 935 -29.82 47.59 8.57
CA HIS A 935 -29.08 48.81 8.22
C HIS A 935 -29.93 49.75 7.37
N ALA A 936 -30.62 49.26 6.35
CA ALA A 936 -31.53 50.03 5.51
C ALA A 936 -32.70 50.63 6.35
N ALA A 937 -33.23 49.88 7.32
CA ALA A 937 -34.26 50.38 8.22
C ALA A 937 -33.72 51.50 9.15
N SER A 938 -32.46 51.42 9.60
CA SER A 938 -31.84 52.44 10.44
C SER A 938 -31.54 53.73 9.65
N GLU A 939 -31.18 53.65 8.38
CA GLU A 939 -30.99 54.81 7.49
C GLU A 939 -32.30 55.50 7.17
N GLN A 940 -33.39 54.76 7.00
CA GLN A 940 -34.74 55.35 6.80
C GLN A 940 -35.30 56.01 8.04
N VAL A 941 -34.86 55.72 9.23
CA VAL A 941 -35.24 56.34 10.50
C VAL A 941 -34.41 57.60 10.77
N SER A 942 -33.20 57.69 10.14
CA SER A 942 -32.28 58.83 10.32
C SER A 942 -32.38 59.87 9.15
N ALA A 943 -33.14 59.59 8.11
CA ALA A 943 -33.47 60.47 7.02
C ALA A 943 -34.89 61.06 7.28
#